data_e78196433dbaa9953531d80dee8463bf
#
_entry.id   e78196433dbaa9953531d80dee8463bf
#
_cell.length_a   1.000
_cell.length_b   1.000
_cell.length_c   1.000
_cell.angle_alpha   90.00
_cell.angle_beta   90.00
_cell.angle_gamma   90.00
#
_symmetry.space_group_name_H-M   'P 1'
#
loop_
_entity.id
_entity.type
_entity.pdbx_description
1 polymer ?
#
loop_
_entity_poly.entity_id
_entity_poly.type
_entity_poly.pdbx_seq_one_letter_code
_entity_poly.pdbx_strand_id
1 'polypeptide(L)'
;MQKYLRVDENAPALHNQFSDKPTTGRFVGAKMMRMITMSQVTLTFPDGNQKNFDKGITSQEVASSIAPSLLKKAISSTVNGQHFDLSWPIMENANIAINTIKDTKAALELVRHDLAHIMARAVQEIWPDVKVTIGPVIRDGWYYDFDRKDPFTADDLILIEKKMKEIINARDPVKTEVWSRQEAIAYYKKNKEPFKVELIESIPGDEPIRMYWHGNWQDLCRGPHLQHTGQVPADGFKLMHVAGAYWRGDSNREQLQRIYGCAFLNKEQLKSHLNMLEEAAKRDHRKLGREMKLFHMQEEAPGQIFWHPNGWKIYTTLQNYMRRKQELDGYVEVNTPQLVDRKLWEESGHWEKYQENMFIVEVDEEHAREKAVNALKPMNCPCHVQVYNQGLKSYRDLPLRMAEFGSCNRYEPSGALHGVMRVRGFTQDDAHIFCREDQIESETKKFINFLSDVYKDLGFEKFSIKFSDRPEKRSGSNEVWDKAEDALKSATIAAGYDFDINPGEGAFYGPKLEFVLTDAIGRDWQCGTLQVDFVLPDRLDANYIGEDGNKHRPVMLHRACLGSFERFIGILIESFAGRLPFWLAPRQVVVAAIVSDANNYCKDVVSALQAKGIRAEVDLRNEKINYKVREHSVSKVPIILACGMKEITEQTVSVRRLGEKQTKVEKLNEIIKQLTEEAKSPDQLNIN
;
A
#
# COMPACT_ATOMS: atom_id res chain seq x y z
N MET A 1 -6.45 0.24 10.25
CA MET A 1 -7.84 -0.21 10.08
C MET A 1 -8.87 0.88 10.35
N GLN A 2 -8.54 1.94 11.08
CA GLN A 2 -9.42 3.11 11.30
C GLN A 2 -9.55 4.07 10.09
N LYS A 3 -8.68 4.00 9.09
CA LYS A 3 -8.66 4.93 7.92
C LYS A 3 -9.81 4.75 6.89
N TYR A 4 -10.65 3.73 7.00
CA TYR A 4 -11.74 3.47 6.05
C TYR A 4 -13.16 3.76 6.57
N LEU A 5 -13.28 4.38 7.76
CA LEU A 5 -14.55 4.79 8.34
C LEU A 5 -14.65 6.33 8.50
N ARG A 6 -13.81 7.12 7.85
CA ARG A 6 -14.02 8.57 7.82
C ARG A 6 -15.11 8.91 6.80
N VAL A 7 -16.27 9.19 7.33
CA VAL A 7 -17.32 9.98 6.69
C VAL A 7 -16.75 11.39 6.47
N ASP A 8 -16.86 11.89 5.26
CA ASP A 8 -16.55 13.28 4.90
C ASP A 8 -17.49 14.20 5.68
N GLU A 9 -17.02 14.86 6.74
CA GLU A 9 -17.79 15.78 7.58
C GLU A 9 -17.95 17.20 6.98
N ASN A 10 -17.55 17.42 5.74
CA ASN A 10 -17.62 18.76 5.11
C ASN A 10 -18.46 18.76 3.83
N ALA A 11 -19.79 18.59 4.00
CA ALA A 11 -20.74 19.12 3.02
C ALA A 11 -21.54 20.27 3.68
N PRO A 12 -21.64 21.43 3.04
CA PRO A 12 -22.31 22.57 3.64
C PRO A 12 -23.81 22.32 3.84
N ALA A 13 -24.28 22.55 5.05
CA ALA A 13 -25.69 22.51 5.41
C ALA A 13 -26.47 23.62 4.69
N LEU A 14 -27.38 23.25 3.81
CA LEU A 14 -28.40 24.14 3.27
C LEU A 14 -29.62 24.12 4.21
N HIS A 15 -29.74 25.20 4.99
CA HIS A 15 -30.95 25.51 5.74
C HIS A 15 -32.14 25.74 4.76
N ASN A 16 -33.17 24.93 4.87
CA ASN A 16 -34.49 25.30 4.37
C ASN A 16 -35.47 25.36 5.55
N GLN A 17 -35.89 26.57 5.85
CA GLN A 17 -37.05 26.88 6.69
C GLN A 17 -38.33 26.55 5.92
N PHE A 18 -39.15 25.68 6.45
CA PHE A 18 -40.59 25.67 6.18
C PHE A 18 -41.34 25.33 7.48
N SER A 19 -41.91 26.35 8.08
CA SER A 19 -43.05 26.25 8.97
C SER A 19 -44.33 26.28 8.13
N ASP A 20 -45.25 25.31 8.27
CA ASP A 20 -46.65 25.68 8.42
C ASP A 20 -47.53 24.50 8.81
N LYS A 21 -48.50 24.77 9.69
CA LYS A 21 -49.43 23.84 10.31
C LYS A 21 -50.62 23.52 9.40
N PRO A 22 -51.33 22.38 9.60
CA PRO A 22 -52.50 22.02 8.80
C PRO A 22 -53.79 22.63 9.32
N THR A 23 -54.57 23.21 8.42
CA THR A 23 -55.98 23.55 8.66
C THR A 23 -56.89 22.64 7.82
N THR A 24 -57.86 22.05 8.52
CA THR A 24 -58.99 21.26 8.01
C THR A 24 -60.00 22.11 7.24
N GLY A 25 -60.49 21.58 6.08
CA GLY A 25 -61.60 22.23 5.36
C GLY A 25 -62.15 21.34 4.21
N ARG A 26 -63.43 21.09 4.29
CA ARG A 26 -64.28 20.16 3.51
C ARG A 26 -64.38 20.43 2.01
N PHE A 27 -64.64 19.37 1.29
CA PHE A 27 -65.08 19.22 -0.12
C PHE A 27 -66.08 20.24 -0.61
N VAL A 28 -65.86 20.79 -1.86
CA VAL A 28 -66.85 20.97 -2.91
C VAL A 28 -66.14 20.88 -4.27
N GLY A 29 -66.68 20.09 -5.20
CA GLY A 29 -66.11 19.85 -6.52
C GLY A 29 -66.24 21.05 -7.45
N ALA A 30 -65.18 21.29 -8.21
CA ALA A 30 -65.24 21.98 -9.49
C ALA A 30 -64.10 21.47 -10.37
N LYS A 31 -64.52 20.95 -11.52
CA LYS A 31 -63.64 20.53 -12.62
C LYS A 31 -62.90 21.76 -13.15
N MET A 32 -61.68 21.95 -12.64
CA MET A 32 -60.77 22.96 -13.15
C MET A 32 -59.51 22.24 -13.66
N MET A 33 -59.40 22.21 -14.98
CA MET A 33 -58.25 21.72 -15.74
C MET A 33 -57.08 22.60 -15.37
N ARG A 34 -56.30 22.22 -14.34
CA ARG A 34 -55.02 22.87 -13.98
C ARG A 34 -53.98 22.39 -14.99
N MET A 35 -53.55 23.23 -15.86
CA MET A 35 -52.21 23.15 -16.52
C MET A 35 -51.19 23.09 -15.37
N ILE A 36 -50.75 21.91 -15.01
CA ILE A 36 -49.59 21.73 -14.17
C ILE A 36 -48.41 22.13 -15.05
N THR A 37 -47.85 23.31 -14.83
CA THR A 37 -46.50 23.64 -15.31
C THR A 37 -45.57 22.65 -14.59
N MET A 38 -45.22 21.54 -15.23
CA MET A 38 -44.17 20.66 -14.74
C MET A 38 -42.88 21.48 -14.71
N SER A 39 -42.32 21.68 -13.53
CA SER A 39 -41.01 22.33 -13.39
C SER A 39 -39.97 21.43 -14.07
N GLN A 40 -39.22 21.99 -15.02
CA GLN A 40 -38.18 21.29 -15.78
C GLN A 40 -36.83 21.38 -15.05
N VAL A 41 -35.98 20.40 -15.29
CA VAL A 41 -34.58 20.39 -14.89
C VAL A 41 -33.72 20.36 -16.16
N THR A 42 -32.63 21.11 -16.16
CA THR A 42 -31.65 21.12 -17.23
C THR A 42 -30.51 20.18 -16.87
N LEU A 43 -30.27 19.16 -17.69
CA LEU A 43 -29.17 18.22 -17.54
C LEU A 43 -28.06 18.53 -18.52
N THR A 44 -26.82 18.68 -18.01
CA THR A 44 -25.62 18.90 -18.82
C THR A 44 -24.86 17.59 -18.94
N PHE A 45 -24.59 17.15 -20.17
CA PHE A 45 -23.88 15.90 -20.46
C PHE A 45 -22.36 16.13 -20.57
N PRO A 46 -21.52 15.06 -20.54
CA PRO A 46 -20.05 15.17 -20.58
C PRO A 46 -19.49 15.88 -21.84
N ASP A 47 -20.24 15.90 -22.94
CA ASP A 47 -19.91 16.59 -24.18
C ASP A 47 -20.29 18.09 -24.16
N GLY A 48 -20.81 18.59 -23.02
CA GLY A 48 -21.26 19.96 -22.84
C GLY A 48 -22.70 20.25 -23.37
N ASN A 49 -23.34 19.27 -24.01
CA ASN A 49 -24.72 19.44 -24.48
C ASN A 49 -25.69 19.50 -23.29
N GLN A 50 -26.74 20.32 -23.46
CA GLN A 50 -27.79 20.48 -22.45
C GLN A 50 -29.14 20.04 -23.00
N LYS A 51 -29.95 19.40 -22.15
CA LYS A 51 -31.31 18.99 -22.48
C LYS A 51 -32.22 19.16 -21.28
N ASN A 52 -33.46 19.64 -21.53
CA ASN A 52 -34.47 19.82 -20.49
C ASN A 52 -35.32 18.57 -20.36
N PHE A 53 -35.63 18.21 -19.12
CA PHE A 53 -36.48 17.09 -18.75
C PHE A 53 -37.45 17.52 -17.65
N ASP A 54 -38.49 16.74 -17.45
CA ASP A 54 -39.40 16.98 -16.34
C ASP A 54 -38.70 16.65 -15.00
N LYS A 55 -38.96 17.49 -14.01
CA LYS A 55 -38.41 17.28 -12.64
C LYS A 55 -38.84 15.93 -12.11
N GLY A 56 -37.85 15.16 -11.56
CA GLY A 56 -38.06 13.79 -11.09
C GLY A 56 -37.77 12.74 -12.15
N ILE A 57 -37.25 13.14 -13.34
CA ILE A 57 -36.77 12.17 -14.33
C ILE A 57 -35.67 11.29 -13.72
N THR A 58 -35.66 10.03 -14.08
CA THR A 58 -34.62 9.08 -13.65
C THR A 58 -33.49 8.99 -14.67
N SER A 59 -32.31 8.64 -14.20
CA SER A 59 -31.15 8.40 -15.09
C SER A 59 -31.41 7.29 -16.11
N GLN A 60 -32.27 6.33 -15.78
CA GLN A 60 -32.74 5.28 -16.68
C GLN A 60 -33.55 5.85 -17.85
N GLU A 61 -34.48 6.75 -17.57
CA GLU A 61 -35.29 7.44 -18.60
C GLU A 61 -34.43 8.35 -19.45
N VAL A 62 -33.47 9.05 -18.84
CA VAL A 62 -32.46 9.87 -19.58
C VAL A 62 -31.68 8.97 -20.53
N ALA A 63 -31.13 7.84 -20.07
CA ALA A 63 -30.39 6.90 -20.92
C ALA A 63 -31.24 6.36 -22.07
N SER A 64 -32.50 6.05 -21.78
CA SER A 64 -33.48 5.61 -22.79
C SER A 64 -33.75 6.69 -23.85
N SER A 65 -33.84 7.96 -23.43
CA SER A 65 -34.08 9.10 -24.32
C SER A 65 -32.89 9.43 -25.24
N ILE A 66 -31.68 9.00 -24.86
CA ILE A 66 -30.46 9.13 -25.68
C ILE A 66 -30.42 8.00 -26.71
N ALA A 67 -30.43 6.75 -26.23
CA ALA A 67 -30.47 5.57 -27.08
C ALA A 67 -30.90 4.33 -26.32
N PRO A 68 -31.78 3.46 -26.86
CA PRO A 68 -32.12 2.17 -26.24
C PRO A 68 -30.91 1.24 -26.01
N SER A 69 -29.88 1.38 -26.87
CA SER A 69 -28.62 0.63 -26.75
C SER A 69 -27.77 1.10 -25.58
N LEU A 70 -27.86 2.37 -25.17
CA LEU A 70 -27.21 2.91 -24.00
C LEU A 70 -27.88 2.38 -22.73
N LEU A 71 -29.21 2.42 -22.67
CA LEU A 71 -29.97 1.86 -21.53
C LEU A 71 -29.60 0.40 -21.23
N LYS A 72 -29.45 -0.43 -22.28
CA LYS A 72 -29.05 -1.85 -22.11
C LYS A 72 -27.67 -2.04 -21.51
N LYS A 73 -26.78 -1.05 -21.62
CA LYS A 73 -25.40 -1.09 -21.14
C LYS A 73 -25.19 -0.28 -19.87
N ALA A 74 -26.16 0.56 -19.52
CA ALA A 74 -26.09 1.41 -18.34
C ALA A 74 -26.12 0.58 -17.06
N ILE A 75 -25.26 0.94 -16.09
CA ILE A 75 -25.15 0.28 -14.78
C ILE A 75 -25.43 1.24 -13.61
N SER A 76 -25.12 2.52 -13.76
CA SER A 76 -25.35 3.59 -12.79
C SER A 76 -25.29 4.95 -13.48
N SER A 77 -25.43 6.01 -12.71
CA SER A 77 -25.18 7.37 -13.18
C SER A 77 -24.29 8.13 -12.20
N THR A 78 -23.56 9.10 -12.74
CA THR A 78 -22.86 10.12 -11.95
C THR A 78 -23.60 11.43 -12.10
N VAL A 79 -24.14 11.98 -11.02
CA VAL A 79 -24.88 13.23 -10.99
C VAL A 79 -24.14 14.21 -10.08
N ASN A 80 -23.68 15.35 -10.60
CA ASN A 80 -22.86 16.32 -9.88
C ASN A 80 -21.63 15.70 -9.18
N GLY A 81 -20.99 14.71 -9.82
CA GLY A 81 -19.82 14.02 -9.29
C GLY A 81 -20.12 12.87 -8.30
N GLN A 82 -21.38 12.66 -7.91
CA GLN A 82 -21.78 11.56 -7.02
C GLN A 82 -22.44 10.42 -7.81
N HIS A 83 -22.23 9.17 -7.35
CA HIS A 83 -22.79 7.95 -7.96
C HIS A 83 -24.21 7.67 -7.44
N PHE A 84 -25.11 7.37 -8.36
CA PHE A 84 -26.52 7.04 -8.07
C PHE A 84 -27.00 5.84 -8.86
N ASP A 85 -28.05 5.18 -8.32
CA ASP A 85 -28.83 4.19 -9.04
C ASP A 85 -29.46 4.79 -10.29
N LEU A 86 -29.65 3.99 -11.31
CA LEU A 86 -30.34 4.46 -12.53
C LEU A 86 -31.82 4.85 -12.27
N SER A 87 -32.42 4.32 -11.22
CA SER A 87 -33.80 4.61 -10.79
C SER A 87 -33.92 5.88 -9.93
N TRP A 88 -32.80 6.52 -9.55
CA TRP A 88 -32.81 7.71 -8.68
C TRP A 88 -33.41 8.92 -9.42
N PRO A 89 -34.40 9.62 -8.84
CA PRO A 89 -35.03 10.79 -9.46
C PRO A 89 -34.14 12.03 -9.34
N ILE A 90 -33.98 12.73 -10.45
CA ILE A 90 -33.20 13.99 -10.53
C ILE A 90 -34.15 15.16 -10.28
N MET A 91 -33.90 15.92 -9.22
CA MET A 91 -34.81 16.92 -8.71
C MET A 91 -34.37 18.38 -9.01
N GLU A 92 -33.17 18.59 -9.53
CA GLU A 92 -32.57 19.89 -9.80
C GLU A 92 -31.66 19.83 -11.04
N ASN A 93 -31.22 21.00 -11.51
CA ASN A 93 -30.27 21.09 -12.61
C ASN A 93 -28.96 20.40 -12.22
N ALA A 94 -28.42 19.56 -13.10
CA ALA A 94 -27.26 18.74 -12.76
C ALA A 94 -26.38 18.42 -13.98
N ASN A 95 -25.10 18.19 -13.71
CA ASN A 95 -24.22 17.49 -14.63
C ASN A 95 -24.45 15.99 -14.49
N ILE A 96 -24.72 15.30 -15.62
CA ILE A 96 -25.02 13.87 -15.62
C ILE A 96 -24.11 13.10 -16.56
N ALA A 97 -23.56 11.97 -16.09
CA ALA A 97 -22.94 10.96 -16.93
C ALA A 97 -23.59 9.59 -16.68
N ILE A 98 -23.87 8.85 -17.76
CA ILE A 98 -24.39 7.48 -17.67
C ILE A 98 -23.19 6.53 -17.68
N ASN A 99 -22.98 5.81 -16.58
CA ASN A 99 -21.89 4.85 -16.44
C ASN A 99 -22.28 3.51 -17.07
N THR A 100 -21.34 2.89 -17.75
CA THR A 100 -21.50 1.58 -18.40
C THR A 100 -20.43 0.61 -17.92
N ILE A 101 -20.52 -0.67 -18.27
CA ILE A 101 -19.51 -1.68 -17.93
C ILE A 101 -18.10 -1.31 -18.48
N LYS A 102 -18.01 -0.37 -19.42
CA LYS A 102 -16.73 0.14 -19.93
C LYS A 102 -16.04 1.09 -18.94
N ASP A 103 -16.80 1.70 -18.06
CA ASP A 103 -16.30 2.53 -16.96
C ASP A 103 -15.79 1.59 -15.85
N THR A 104 -14.64 0.99 -16.10
CA THR A 104 -14.11 -0.18 -15.36
C THR A 104 -14.09 0.03 -13.85
N LYS A 105 -13.73 1.23 -13.39
CA LYS A 105 -13.67 1.56 -11.94
C LYS A 105 -15.06 1.55 -11.32
N ALA A 106 -16.00 2.29 -11.89
CA ALA A 106 -17.38 2.36 -11.41
C ALA A 106 -18.09 1.00 -11.51
N ALA A 107 -17.85 0.25 -12.60
CA ALA A 107 -18.41 -1.08 -12.80
C ALA A 107 -17.90 -2.09 -11.76
N LEU A 108 -16.61 -2.09 -11.45
CA LEU A 108 -16.03 -2.99 -10.43
C LEU A 108 -16.55 -2.66 -9.04
N GLU A 109 -16.68 -1.38 -8.69
CA GLU A 109 -17.21 -0.95 -7.41
C GLU A 109 -18.65 -1.45 -7.21
N LEU A 110 -19.52 -1.26 -8.20
CA LEU A 110 -20.90 -1.76 -8.17
C LEU A 110 -20.97 -3.29 -8.11
N VAL A 111 -20.24 -4.01 -8.96
CA VAL A 111 -20.21 -5.47 -8.97
C VAL A 111 -19.79 -6.03 -7.62
N ARG A 112 -18.77 -5.44 -6.99
CA ARG A 112 -18.27 -5.83 -5.67
C ARG A 112 -19.28 -5.54 -4.58
N HIS A 113 -19.96 -4.40 -4.66
CA HIS A 113 -21.02 -4.02 -3.72
C HIS A 113 -22.23 -4.97 -3.81
N ASP A 114 -22.73 -5.24 -5.01
CA ASP A 114 -23.82 -6.20 -5.21
C ASP A 114 -23.42 -7.62 -4.76
N LEU A 115 -22.16 -8.03 -4.99
CA LEU A 115 -21.68 -9.33 -4.50
C LEU A 115 -21.64 -9.42 -2.97
N ALA A 116 -21.41 -8.31 -2.25
CA ALA A 116 -21.52 -8.28 -0.80
C ALA A 116 -22.94 -8.60 -0.36
N HIS A 117 -23.95 -7.97 -0.97
CA HIS A 117 -25.37 -8.24 -0.69
C HIS A 117 -25.81 -9.64 -1.15
N ILE A 118 -25.38 -10.09 -2.33
CA ILE A 118 -25.66 -11.44 -2.83
C ILE A 118 -25.06 -12.50 -1.90
N MET A 119 -23.87 -12.27 -1.34
CA MET A 119 -23.27 -13.16 -0.35
C MET A 119 -24.05 -13.16 0.96
N ALA A 120 -24.46 -12.00 1.48
CA ALA A 120 -25.26 -11.90 2.69
C ALA A 120 -26.61 -12.62 2.52
N ARG A 121 -27.29 -12.43 1.39
CA ARG A 121 -28.51 -13.15 1.01
C ARG A 121 -28.25 -14.65 0.93
N ALA A 122 -27.20 -15.09 0.27
CA ALA A 122 -26.86 -16.51 0.13
C ALA A 122 -26.65 -17.18 1.49
N VAL A 123 -25.93 -16.51 2.40
CA VAL A 123 -25.70 -17.01 3.76
C VAL A 123 -27.01 -17.13 4.53
N GLN A 124 -27.88 -16.12 4.52
CA GLN A 124 -29.15 -16.16 5.23
C GLN A 124 -30.17 -17.14 4.59
N GLU A 125 -30.13 -17.36 3.27
CA GLU A 125 -30.97 -18.39 2.63
C GLU A 125 -30.51 -19.82 2.99
N ILE A 126 -29.20 -20.03 3.28
CA ILE A 126 -28.69 -21.33 3.74
C ILE A 126 -28.85 -21.48 5.25
N TRP A 127 -28.55 -20.43 6.01
CA TRP A 127 -28.67 -20.42 7.49
C TRP A 127 -29.48 -19.20 7.96
N PRO A 128 -30.80 -19.34 8.10
CA PRO A 128 -31.70 -18.22 8.42
C PRO A 128 -31.43 -17.54 9.77
N ASP A 129 -30.80 -18.23 10.71
CA ASP A 129 -30.49 -17.69 12.04
C ASP A 129 -29.24 -16.80 12.07
N VAL A 130 -28.43 -16.81 11.00
CA VAL A 130 -27.19 -15.99 10.91
C VAL A 130 -27.57 -14.51 10.78
N LYS A 131 -26.92 -13.66 11.60
CA LYS A 131 -27.10 -12.21 11.55
C LYS A 131 -26.11 -11.57 10.61
N VAL A 132 -26.57 -10.60 9.85
CA VAL A 132 -25.78 -9.84 8.89
C VAL A 132 -25.44 -8.46 9.46
N THR A 133 -24.23 -7.97 9.18
CA THR A 133 -23.77 -6.69 9.70
C THR A 133 -23.49 -5.70 8.57
N ILE A 134 -22.25 -5.61 8.11
CA ILE A 134 -21.81 -4.73 7.01
C ILE A 134 -20.91 -5.46 6.04
N GLY A 135 -20.94 -5.04 4.76
CA GLY A 135 -20.17 -5.62 3.68
C GLY A 135 -19.53 -4.58 2.76
N PRO A 136 -18.46 -3.88 3.17
CA PRO A 136 -17.81 -2.88 2.34
C PRO A 136 -17.02 -3.48 1.18
N VAL A 137 -16.91 -2.69 0.12
CA VAL A 137 -15.99 -2.94 -0.99
C VAL A 137 -14.56 -2.64 -0.54
N ILE A 138 -13.61 -3.44 -1.01
CA ILE A 138 -12.17 -3.27 -0.84
C ILE A 138 -11.47 -3.29 -2.20
N ARG A 139 -10.15 -3.01 -2.24
CA ARG A 139 -9.39 -2.80 -3.48
C ARG A 139 -9.66 -3.82 -4.58
N ASP A 140 -9.63 -5.14 -4.28
CA ASP A 140 -9.77 -6.20 -5.29
C ASP A 140 -11.02 -7.07 -5.08
N GLY A 141 -11.93 -6.67 -4.17
CA GLY A 141 -13.10 -7.46 -3.83
C GLY A 141 -13.98 -6.79 -2.79
N TRP A 142 -14.47 -7.60 -1.89
CA TRP A 142 -15.33 -7.16 -0.78
C TRP A 142 -15.16 -8.12 0.41
N TYR A 143 -15.74 -7.77 1.54
CA TYR A 143 -16.00 -8.70 2.62
C TYR A 143 -17.40 -8.47 3.19
N TYR A 144 -17.88 -9.41 3.99
CA TYR A 144 -19.08 -9.22 4.80
C TYR A 144 -18.91 -9.91 6.16
N ASP A 145 -19.38 -9.25 7.22
CA ASP A 145 -19.28 -9.74 8.58
C ASP A 145 -20.60 -10.40 9.01
N PHE A 146 -20.48 -11.57 9.61
CA PHE A 146 -21.59 -12.40 10.04
C PHE A 146 -21.46 -12.75 11.51
N ASP A 147 -22.59 -12.69 12.24
CA ASP A 147 -22.71 -13.31 13.56
C ASP A 147 -23.30 -14.71 13.36
N ARG A 148 -22.45 -15.72 13.47
CA ARG A 148 -22.78 -17.14 13.38
C ARG A 148 -22.10 -17.88 14.51
N LYS A 149 -22.84 -18.75 15.20
CA LYS A 149 -22.35 -19.53 16.33
C LYS A 149 -21.24 -20.50 15.93
N ASP A 150 -21.46 -21.26 14.85
CA ASP A 150 -20.49 -22.24 14.35
C ASP A 150 -19.53 -21.58 13.35
N PRO A 151 -18.22 -21.89 13.39
CA PRO A 151 -17.26 -21.35 12.41
C PRO A 151 -17.60 -21.74 10.98
N PHE A 152 -17.44 -20.81 10.04
CA PHE A 152 -17.50 -21.13 8.62
C PHE A 152 -16.30 -21.97 8.22
N THR A 153 -16.55 -23.03 7.44
CA THR A 153 -15.54 -23.94 6.89
C THR A 153 -15.24 -23.65 5.43
N ALA A 154 -14.21 -24.30 4.88
CA ALA A 154 -13.91 -24.23 3.45
C ALA A 154 -15.07 -24.81 2.60
N ASP A 155 -15.74 -25.84 3.07
CA ASP A 155 -16.90 -26.43 2.38
C ASP A 155 -18.11 -25.50 2.39
N ASP A 156 -18.31 -24.75 3.48
CA ASP A 156 -19.33 -23.69 3.54
C ASP A 156 -19.10 -22.63 2.48
N LEU A 157 -17.84 -22.20 2.24
CA LEU A 157 -17.52 -21.23 1.19
C LEU A 157 -17.93 -21.74 -0.20
N ILE A 158 -17.72 -23.03 -0.49
CA ILE A 158 -18.12 -23.66 -1.75
C ILE A 158 -19.65 -23.64 -1.89
N LEU A 159 -20.37 -23.95 -0.80
CA LEU A 159 -21.82 -23.94 -0.76
C LEU A 159 -22.39 -22.54 -0.97
N ILE A 160 -21.82 -21.53 -0.27
CA ILE A 160 -22.19 -20.12 -0.42
C ILE A 160 -21.96 -19.65 -1.85
N GLU A 161 -20.76 -19.92 -2.43
CA GLU A 161 -20.44 -19.53 -3.81
C GLU A 161 -21.40 -20.13 -4.84
N LYS A 162 -21.80 -21.39 -4.65
CA LYS A 162 -22.81 -22.02 -5.48
C LYS A 162 -24.16 -21.30 -5.37
N LYS A 163 -24.59 -20.99 -4.14
CA LYS A 163 -25.85 -20.30 -3.88
C LYS A 163 -25.83 -18.86 -4.45
N MET A 164 -24.71 -18.16 -4.35
CA MET A 164 -24.53 -16.85 -4.97
C MET A 164 -24.73 -16.92 -6.50
N LYS A 165 -24.18 -17.95 -7.16
CA LYS A 165 -24.37 -18.16 -8.62
C LYS A 165 -25.83 -18.47 -8.97
N GLU A 166 -26.57 -19.17 -8.12
CA GLU A 166 -28.00 -19.39 -8.29
C GLU A 166 -28.77 -18.07 -8.23
N ILE A 167 -28.49 -17.19 -7.25
CA ILE A 167 -29.11 -15.87 -7.10
C ILE A 167 -28.79 -14.96 -8.30
N ILE A 168 -27.54 -14.97 -8.78
CA ILE A 168 -27.13 -14.21 -9.96
C ILE A 168 -27.91 -14.66 -11.20
N ASN A 169 -28.04 -15.97 -11.41
CA ASN A 169 -28.72 -16.55 -12.56
C ASN A 169 -30.25 -16.35 -12.50
N ALA A 170 -30.82 -16.15 -11.32
CA ALA A 170 -32.26 -15.85 -11.16
C ALA A 170 -32.61 -14.46 -11.71
N ARG A 171 -31.60 -13.54 -11.86
CA ARG A 171 -31.78 -12.19 -12.40
C ARG A 171 -32.84 -11.37 -11.66
N ASP A 172 -32.88 -11.54 -10.33
CA ASP A 172 -33.84 -10.82 -9.50
C ASP A 172 -33.65 -9.30 -9.61
N PRO A 173 -34.74 -8.52 -9.76
CA PRO A 173 -34.65 -7.08 -9.81
C PRO A 173 -34.18 -6.50 -8.48
N VAL A 174 -33.38 -5.44 -8.54
CA VAL A 174 -32.99 -4.63 -7.39
C VAL A 174 -33.93 -3.43 -7.30
N LYS A 175 -34.57 -3.24 -6.15
CA LYS A 175 -35.46 -2.12 -5.88
C LYS A 175 -35.00 -1.35 -4.66
N THR A 176 -35.18 -0.03 -4.71
CA THR A 176 -34.83 0.87 -3.61
C THR A 176 -36.08 1.49 -3.03
N GLU A 177 -36.19 1.51 -1.71
CA GLU A 177 -37.23 2.20 -0.96
C GLU A 177 -36.60 3.11 0.09
N VAL A 178 -37.22 4.25 0.35
CA VAL A 178 -36.82 5.16 1.43
C VAL A 178 -37.82 5.02 2.55
N TRP A 179 -37.34 4.56 3.71
CA TRP A 179 -38.17 4.35 4.90
C TRP A 179 -37.91 5.40 5.95
N SER A 180 -38.91 5.62 6.81
CA SER A 180 -38.66 6.38 8.03
C SER A 180 -37.74 5.57 8.98
N ARG A 181 -36.96 6.27 9.79
CA ARG A 181 -36.08 5.64 10.80
C ARG A 181 -36.87 4.68 11.71
N GLN A 182 -38.08 5.10 12.12
CA GLN A 182 -38.94 4.29 12.99
C GLN A 182 -39.43 3.00 12.34
N GLU A 183 -39.83 3.05 11.06
CA GLU A 183 -40.24 1.87 10.31
C GLU A 183 -39.08 0.88 10.13
N ALA A 184 -37.88 1.41 9.76
CA ALA A 184 -36.68 0.58 9.58
C ALA A 184 -36.27 -0.11 10.90
N ILE A 185 -36.22 0.64 12.01
CA ILE A 185 -35.91 0.08 13.33
C ILE A 185 -36.96 -1.00 13.73
N ALA A 186 -38.26 -0.73 13.54
CA ALA A 186 -39.31 -1.68 13.87
C ALA A 186 -39.19 -2.98 13.07
N TYR A 187 -38.90 -2.85 11.77
CA TYR A 187 -38.68 -3.99 10.87
C TYR A 187 -37.50 -4.86 11.33
N TYR A 188 -36.31 -4.27 11.58
CA TYR A 188 -35.13 -5.03 11.97
C TYR A 188 -35.21 -5.59 13.39
N LYS A 189 -35.92 -4.93 14.33
CA LYS A 189 -36.28 -5.50 15.65
C LYS A 189 -37.16 -6.72 15.53
N LYS A 190 -38.19 -6.67 14.65
CA LYS A 190 -39.06 -7.82 14.38
C LYS A 190 -38.30 -9.00 13.78
N ASN A 191 -37.35 -8.75 12.91
CA ASN A 191 -36.50 -9.76 12.26
C ASN A 191 -35.31 -10.19 13.10
N LYS A 192 -35.16 -9.67 14.33
CA LYS A 192 -34.04 -9.98 15.25
C LYS A 192 -32.65 -9.69 14.65
N GLU A 193 -32.49 -8.55 13.95
CA GLU A 193 -31.25 -8.08 13.36
C GLU A 193 -30.68 -6.91 14.19
N PRO A 194 -30.03 -7.16 15.35
CA PRO A 194 -29.61 -6.11 16.28
C PRO A 194 -28.56 -5.18 15.68
N PHE A 195 -27.64 -5.69 14.88
CA PHE A 195 -26.59 -4.90 14.26
C PHE A 195 -27.15 -3.86 13.27
N LYS A 196 -28.19 -4.22 12.52
CA LYS A 196 -28.88 -3.27 11.62
C LYS A 196 -29.61 -2.18 12.39
N VAL A 197 -30.20 -2.51 13.54
CA VAL A 197 -30.83 -1.51 14.42
C VAL A 197 -29.79 -0.50 14.90
N GLU A 198 -28.64 -0.97 15.42
CA GLU A 198 -27.55 -0.11 15.88
C GLU A 198 -26.96 0.76 14.75
N LEU A 199 -26.84 0.19 13.53
CA LEU A 199 -26.40 0.98 12.36
C LEU A 199 -27.38 2.11 12.05
N ILE A 200 -28.69 1.85 12.03
CA ILE A 200 -29.71 2.86 11.76
C ILE A 200 -29.68 3.96 12.84
N GLU A 201 -29.51 3.58 14.11
CA GLU A 201 -29.42 4.53 15.22
C GLU A 201 -28.19 5.47 15.11
N SER A 202 -27.10 4.98 14.47
CA SER A 202 -25.87 5.76 14.26
C SER A 202 -25.87 6.64 13.00
N ILE A 203 -26.85 6.48 12.08
CA ILE A 203 -26.97 7.33 10.90
C ILE A 203 -27.44 8.75 11.34
N PRO A 204 -26.83 9.86 10.85
CA PRO A 204 -27.30 11.21 11.14
C PRO A 204 -28.80 11.40 10.89
N GLY A 205 -29.46 12.27 11.65
CA GLY A 205 -30.92 12.40 11.65
C GLY A 205 -31.54 12.90 10.35
N ASP A 206 -30.75 13.58 9.54
CA ASP A 206 -31.09 14.17 8.24
C ASP A 206 -30.84 13.24 7.05
N GLU A 207 -30.09 12.15 7.24
CA GLU A 207 -29.88 11.15 6.19
C GLU A 207 -31.08 10.22 5.98
N PRO A 208 -31.50 9.97 4.72
CA PRO A 208 -32.59 9.04 4.41
C PRO A 208 -32.17 7.59 4.66
N ILE A 209 -33.04 6.80 5.26
CA ILE A 209 -32.84 5.36 5.44
C ILE A 209 -33.26 4.66 4.15
N ARG A 210 -32.28 4.13 3.41
CA ARG A 210 -32.53 3.43 2.14
C ARG A 210 -32.49 1.93 2.35
N MET A 211 -33.52 1.27 1.86
CA MET A 211 -33.67 -0.17 1.87
C MET A 211 -33.56 -0.69 0.44
N TYR A 212 -32.68 -1.66 0.23
CA TYR A 212 -32.49 -2.30 -1.07
C TYR A 212 -33.01 -3.73 -1.05
N TRP A 213 -33.86 -4.07 -2.01
CA TRP A 213 -34.44 -5.38 -2.18
C TRP A 213 -33.79 -6.11 -3.36
N HIS A 214 -33.25 -7.30 -3.10
CA HIS A 214 -32.79 -8.25 -4.11
C HIS A 214 -33.82 -9.40 -4.19
N GLY A 215 -34.81 -9.25 -5.05
CA GLY A 215 -35.99 -10.15 -5.04
C GLY A 215 -36.76 -10.01 -3.74
N ASN A 216 -36.84 -11.08 -2.93
CA ASN A 216 -37.54 -11.10 -1.65
C ASN A 216 -36.63 -10.84 -0.44
N TRP A 217 -35.31 -10.71 -0.63
CA TRP A 217 -34.34 -10.40 0.43
C TRP A 217 -34.00 -8.90 0.40
N GLN A 218 -33.74 -8.35 1.57
CA GLN A 218 -33.46 -6.92 1.68
C GLN A 218 -32.32 -6.63 2.64
N ASP A 219 -31.65 -5.47 2.41
CA ASP A 219 -30.63 -4.95 3.29
C ASP A 219 -30.68 -3.42 3.38
N LEU A 220 -30.15 -2.89 4.51
CA LEU A 220 -29.87 -1.47 4.71
C LEU A 220 -28.61 -1.09 3.95
N CYS A 221 -28.69 -0.11 3.04
CA CYS A 221 -27.53 0.32 2.26
C CYS A 221 -27.67 1.78 1.76
N ARG A 222 -26.54 2.44 1.52
CA ARG A 222 -26.51 3.75 0.88
C ARG A 222 -26.64 3.71 -0.65
N GLY A 223 -26.38 2.54 -1.26
CA GLY A 223 -26.28 2.39 -2.71
C GLY A 223 -25.00 2.96 -3.31
N PRO A 224 -24.90 3.08 -4.63
CA PRO A 224 -25.83 2.55 -5.62
C PRO A 224 -25.69 1.05 -5.84
N HIS A 225 -26.69 0.47 -6.53
CA HIS A 225 -26.73 -0.94 -6.93
C HIS A 225 -27.01 -1.11 -8.43
N LEU A 226 -26.70 -2.32 -8.94
CA LEU A 226 -27.09 -2.76 -10.27
C LEU A 226 -28.60 -2.91 -10.38
N GLN A 227 -29.18 -2.93 -11.61
CA GLN A 227 -30.61 -3.02 -11.81
C GLN A 227 -31.20 -4.40 -11.45
N HIS A 228 -30.40 -5.46 -11.60
CA HIS A 228 -30.78 -6.82 -11.25
C HIS A 228 -29.53 -7.68 -11.02
N THR A 229 -29.67 -8.72 -10.20
CA THR A 229 -28.54 -9.60 -9.81
C THR A 229 -27.80 -10.21 -11.00
N GLY A 230 -28.46 -10.44 -12.13
CA GLY A 230 -27.86 -11.02 -13.34
C GLY A 230 -26.93 -10.07 -14.13
N GLN A 231 -26.69 -8.83 -13.69
CA GLN A 231 -25.65 -7.97 -14.23
C GLN A 231 -24.27 -8.25 -13.61
N VAL A 232 -24.24 -9.02 -12.51
CA VAL A 232 -23.00 -9.49 -11.90
C VAL A 232 -22.41 -10.63 -12.72
N PRO A 233 -21.12 -10.62 -13.09
CA PRO A 233 -20.47 -11.72 -13.80
C PRO A 233 -20.37 -12.98 -12.92
N ALA A 234 -21.17 -14.01 -13.19
CA ALA A 234 -21.23 -15.23 -12.38
C ALA A 234 -19.89 -16.00 -12.33
N ASP A 235 -19.03 -15.85 -13.34
CA ASP A 235 -17.68 -16.44 -13.41
C ASP A 235 -16.58 -15.45 -13.06
N GLY A 236 -16.93 -14.21 -12.68
CA GLY A 236 -16.00 -13.13 -12.38
C GLY A 236 -15.61 -13.00 -10.91
N PHE A 237 -16.09 -13.86 -10.01
CA PHE A 237 -15.82 -13.77 -8.58
C PHE A 237 -15.41 -15.09 -7.95
N LYS A 238 -14.79 -15.00 -6.75
CA LYS A 238 -14.45 -16.15 -5.91
C LYS A 238 -14.47 -15.76 -4.43
N LEU A 239 -15.00 -16.64 -3.57
CA LEU A 239 -14.82 -16.53 -2.12
C LEU A 239 -13.41 -17.03 -1.74
N MET A 240 -12.71 -16.28 -0.89
CA MET A 240 -11.30 -16.48 -0.64
C MET A 240 -11.03 -17.20 0.68
N HIS A 241 -11.40 -16.60 1.79
CA HIS A 241 -11.13 -17.14 3.13
C HIS A 241 -12.07 -16.50 4.17
N VAL A 242 -12.04 -17.10 5.36
CA VAL A 242 -12.73 -16.58 6.55
C VAL A 242 -11.69 -16.03 7.52
N ALA A 243 -12.01 -14.93 8.21
CA ALA A 243 -11.21 -14.37 9.29
C ALA A 243 -12.13 -13.95 10.45
N GLY A 244 -11.58 -13.91 11.67
CA GLY A 244 -12.25 -13.28 12.80
C GLY A 244 -12.27 -11.75 12.66
N ALA A 245 -13.33 -11.12 13.13
CA ALA A 245 -13.45 -9.67 13.25
C ALA A 245 -14.21 -9.34 14.53
N TYR A 246 -14.05 -8.12 15.04
CA TYR A 246 -14.86 -7.61 16.13
C TYR A 246 -15.81 -6.55 15.61
N TRP A 247 -17.02 -6.52 16.16
CA TRP A 247 -18.00 -5.51 15.78
C TRP A 247 -17.44 -4.10 15.98
N ARG A 248 -17.47 -3.27 14.93
CA ARG A 248 -16.85 -1.92 14.87
C ARG A 248 -15.35 -1.87 15.22
N GLY A 249 -14.66 -3.00 15.18
CA GLY A 249 -13.22 -3.08 15.51
C GLY A 249 -12.91 -3.03 17.01
N ASP A 250 -13.91 -3.06 17.87
CA ASP A 250 -13.75 -3.06 19.32
C ASP A 250 -13.64 -4.49 19.84
N SER A 251 -12.48 -4.85 20.40
CA SER A 251 -12.20 -6.20 20.94
C SER A 251 -13.07 -6.58 22.16
N ASN A 252 -13.78 -5.63 22.75
CA ASN A 252 -14.73 -5.88 23.85
C ASN A 252 -16.15 -6.17 23.35
N ARG A 253 -16.38 -6.06 22.03
CA ARG A 253 -17.67 -6.31 21.37
C ARG A 253 -17.74 -7.73 20.79
N GLU A 254 -18.88 -8.03 20.17
CA GLU A 254 -19.17 -9.33 19.57
C GLU A 254 -18.08 -9.73 18.55
N GLN A 255 -17.62 -10.98 18.68
CA GLN A 255 -16.72 -11.58 17.72
C GLN A 255 -17.51 -12.09 16.52
N LEU A 256 -17.23 -11.54 15.36
CA LEU A 256 -17.87 -11.83 14.09
C LEU A 256 -16.96 -12.70 13.21
N GLN A 257 -17.56 -13.32 12.21
CA GLN A 257 -16.86 -14.05 11.17
C GLN A 257 -16.94 -13.28 9.87
N ARG A 258 -15.77 -12.94 9.32
CA ARG A 258 -15.63 -12.15 8.10
C ARG A 258 -15.31 -13.06 6.93
N ILE A 259 -16.16 -13.08 5.92
CA ILE A 259 -15.90 -13.79 4.67
C ILE A 259 -15.38 -12.78 3.64
N TYR A 260 -14.21 -13.07 3.05
CA TYR A 260 -13.61 -12.28 1.97
C TYR A 260 -13.94 -12.89 0.61
N GLY A 261 -14.24 -12.02 -0.36
CA GLY A 261 -14.37 -12.36 -1.77
C GLY A 261 -13.56 -11.43 -2.66
N CYS A 262 -13.15 -11.91 -3.83
CA CYS A 262 -12.57 -11.07 -4.88
C CYS A 262 -13.45 -11.10 -6.13
N ALA A 263 -13.52 -9.97 -6.89
CA ALA A 263 -14.32 -9.88 -8.09
C ALA A 263 -13.71 -8.97 -9.17
N PHE A 264 -13.95 -9.42 -10.41
CA PHE A 264 -13.54 -8.80 -11.66
C PHE A 264 -14.67 -8.86 -12.69
N LEU A 265 -14.55 -8.11 -13.80
CA LEU A 265 -15.60 -8.01 -14.79
C LEU A 265 -15.75 -9.26 -15.68
N ASN A 266 -14.77 -10.17 -15.65
CA ASN A 266 -14.81 -11.42 -16.40
C ASN A 266 -13.91 -12.50 -15.77
N LYS A 267 -14.05 -13.73 -16.26
CA LYS A 267 -13.33 -14.92 -15.82
C LYS A 267 -11.81 -14.82 -16.03
N GLU A 268 -11.39 -14.19 -17.12
CA GLU A 268 -9.97 -14.07 -17.49
C GLU A 268 -9.24 -13.16 -16.50
N GLN A 269 -9.85 -12.02 -16.12
CA GLN A 269 -9.31 -11.12 -15.11
C GLN A 269 -9.25 -11.79 -13.73
N LEU A 270 -10.31 -12.51 -13.34
CA LEU A 270 -10.32 -13.29 -12.09
C LEU A 270 -9.19 -14.32 -12.08
N LYS A 271 -9.04 -15.10 -13.18
CA LYS A 271 -7.98 -16.11 -13.30
C LYS A 271 -6.59 -15.48 -13.21
N SER A 272 -6.38 -14.35 -13.88
CA SER A 272 -5.12 -13.61 -13.81
C SER A 272 -4.80 -13.19 -12.36
N HIS A 273 -5.79 -12.65 -11.64
CA HIS A 273 -5.64 -12.26 -10.24
C HIS A 273 -5.33 -13.46 -9.33
N LEU A 274 -6.04 -14.57 -9.48
CA LEU A 274 -5.80 -15.78 -8.69
C LEU A 274 -4.40 -16.36 -8.95
N ASN A 275 -3.95 -16.37 -10.21
CA ASN A 275 -2.59 -16.77 -10.56
C ASN A 275 -1.54 -15.83 -9.93
N MET A 276 -1.80 -14.51 -9.93
CA MET A 276 -0.93 -13.52 -9.27
C MET A 276 -0.84 -13.79 -7.75
N LEU A 277 -1.96 -14.08 -7.08
CA LEU A 277 -1.96 -14.42 -5.66
C LEU A 277 -1.20 -15.72 -5.36
N GLU A 278 -1.36 -16.75 -6.19
CA GLU A 278 -0.60 -18.01 -6.07
C GLU A 278 0.92 -17.77 -6.25
N GLU A 279 1.31 -16.99 -7.25
CA GLU A 279 2.70 -16.60 -7.45
C GLU A 279 3.23 -15.75 -6.30
N ALA A 280 2.42 -14.82 -5.75
CA ALA A 280 2.79 -14.05 -4.58
C ALA A 280 3.04 -14.95 -3.35
N ALA A 281 2.18 -15.96 -3.12
CA ALA A 281 2.36 -16.90 -2.02
C ALA A 281 3.63 -17.77 -2.17
N LYS A 282 4.00 -18.13 -3.40
CA LYS A 282 5.27 -18.84 -3.69
C LYS A 282 6.49 -17.98 -3.40
N ARG A 283 6.37 -16.65 -3.55
CA ARG A 283 7.45 -15.66 -3.40
C ARG A 283 7.48 -15.02 -2.02
N ASP A 284 6.56 -15.37 -1.11
CA ASP A 284 6.47 -14.78 0.23
C ASP A 284 7.84 -14.75 0.92
N HIS A 285 8.30 -13.55 1.31
CA HIS A 285 9.62 -13.33 1.90
C HIS A 285 9.82 -14.10 3.22
N ARG A 286 8.75 -14.40 3.97
CA ARG A 286 8.81 -15.18 5.22
C ARG A 286 9.11 -16.65 4.93
N LYS A 287 8.53 -17.20 3.85
CA LYS A 287 8.80 -18.55 3.37
C LYS A 287 10.22 -18.65 2.80
N LEU A 288 10.55 -17.79 1.85
CA LEU A 288 11.88 -17.77 1.22
C LEU A 288 12.97 -17.44 2.22
N GLY A 289 12.73 -16.50 3.13
CA GLY A 289 13.66 -16.14 4.20
C GLY A 289 14.03 -17.33 5.08
N ARG A 290 13.05 -18.21 5.38
CA ARG A 290 13.28 -19.45 6.13
C ARG A 290 14.06 -20.48 5.28
N GLU A 291 13.67 -20.71 4.04
CA GLU A 291 14.35 -21.63 3.11
C GLU A 291 15.81 -21.24 2.87
N MET A 292 16.09 -19.94 2.74
CA MET A 292 17.42 -19.36 2.53
C MET A 292 18.19 -19.10 3.85
N LYS A 293 17.56 -19.30 5.02
CA LYS A 293 18.11 -19.02 6.36
C LYS A 293 18.56 -17.58 6.51
N LEU A 294 17.67 -16.62 6.21
CA LEU A 294 18.01 -15.19 6.21
C LEU A 294 17.73 -14.50 7.55
N PHE A 295 16.58 -14.78 8.15
CA PHE A 295 16.13 -14.12 9.38
C PHE A 295 15.03 -14.92 10.07
N HIS A 296 14.73 -14.53 11.31
CA HIS A 296 13.51 -14.94 12.02
C HIS A 296 12.97 -13.78 12.88
N MET A 297 11.78 -13.98 13.39
CA MET A 297 11.08 -13.10 14.33
C MET A 297 10.62 -13.95 15.51
N GLN A 298 10.59 -13.38 16.71
CA GLN A 298 10.15 -14.08 17.93
C GLN A 298 9.39 -13.13 18.87
N GLU A 299 8.69 -13.71 19.83
CA GLU A 299 7.74 -12.99 20.69
C GLU A 299 8.42 -12.01 21.65
N GLU A 300 9.68 -12.25 22.05
CA GLU A 300 10.42 -11.38 22.96
C GLU A 300 10.82 -10.06 22.31
N ALA A 301 10.76 -9.96 20.97
CA ALA A 301 11.08 -8.74 20.22
C ALA A 301 10.08 -8.52 19.08
N PRO A 302 8.81 -8.22 19.39
CA PRO A 302 7.75 -8.11 18.38
C PRO A 302 8.03 -6.96 17.41
N GLY A 303 8.07 -7.28 16.12
CA GLY A 303 8.38 -6.30 15.07
C GLY A 303 9.87 -5.96 14.93
N GLN A 304 10.76 -6.72 15.56
CA GLN A 304 12.20 -6.66 15.39
C GLN A 304 12.69 -7.88 14.60
N ILE A 305 13.75 -7.73 13.83
CA ILE A 305 14.26 -8.78 12.95
C ILE A 305 15.59 -9.32 13.49
N PHE A 306 15.65 -10.65 13.70
CA PHE A 306 16.89 -11.36 14.00
C PHE A 306 17.52 -11.82 12.68
N TRP A 307 18.54 -11.08 12.22
CA TRP A 307 19.26 -11.38 10.99
C TRP A 307 20.25 -12.55 11.21
N HIS A 308 20.11 -13.61 10.42
CA HIS A 308 21.08 -14.68 10.35
C HIS A 308 22.28 -14.30 9.47
N PRO A 309 23.39 -15.06 9.49
CA PRO A 309 24.59 -14.73 8.71
C PRO A 309 24.30 -14.47 7.23
N ASN A 310 23.41 -15.26 6.60
CA ASN A 310 23.03 -15.09 5.20
C ASN A 310 22.24 -13.78 4.98
N GLY A 311 21.26 -13.51 5.84
CA GLY A 311 20.48 -12.28 5.75
C GLY A 311 21.33 -11.04 6.02
N TRP A 312 22.17 -11.11 7.05
CA TRP A 312 23.08 -10.03 7.37
C TRP A 312 24.08 -9.75 6.25
N LYS A 313 24.48 -10.79 5.50
CA LYS A 313 25.36 -10.62 4.33
C LYS A 313 24.66 -9.86 3.19
N ILE A 314 23.38 -10.14 2.92
CA ILE A 314 22.58 -9.34 1.96
C ILE A 314 22.51 -7.90 2.43
N TYR A 315 22.14 -7.70 3.69
CA TYR A 315 21.99 -6.40 4.31
C TYR A 315 23.26 -5.53 4.16
N THR A 316 24.40 -6.05 4.62
CA THR A 316 25.67 -5.31 4.56
C THR A 316 26.18 -5.10 3.14
N THR A 317 25.90 -6.04 2.23
CA THR A 317 26.25 -5.87 0.80
C THR A 317 25.46 -4.74 0.16
N LEU A 318 24.15 -4.68 0.41
CA LEU A 318 23.28 -3.60 -0.07
C LEU A 318 23.63 -2.26 0.58
N GLN A 319 23.92 -2.24 1.88
CA GLN A 319 24.35 -1.04 2.61
C GLN A 319 25.65 -0.47 2.04
N ASN A 320 26.64 -1.34 1.79
CA ASN A 320 27.92 -0.91 1.22
C ASN A 320 27.78 -0.42 -0.23
N TYR A 321 26.86 -1.01 -1.02
CA TYR A 321 26.52 -0.49 -2.34
C TYR A 321 25.94 0.93 -2.23
N MET A 322 24.95 1.14 -1.36
CA MET A 322 24.33 2.45 -1.15
C MET A 322 25.34 3.49 -0.63
N ARG A 323 26.25 3.09 0.27
CA ARG A 323 27.31 3.96 0.79
C ARG A 323 28.18 4.50 -0.34
N ARG A 324 28.69 3.62 -1.22
CA ARG A 324 29.49 4.04 -2.38
C ARG A 324 28.71 4.95 -3.33
N LYS A 325 27.45 4.62 -3.63
CA LYS A 325 26.59 5.46 -4.49
C LYS A 325 26.39 6.85 -3.88
N GLN A 326 26.13 6.94 -2.58
CA GLN A 326 25.97 8.21 -1.87
C GLN A 326 27.27 9.02 -1.83
N GLU A 327 28.38 8.39 -1.54
CA GLU A 327 29.71 9.02 -1.51
C GLU A 327 30.08 9.61 -2.88
N LEU A 328 29.86 8.86 -3.97
CA LEU A 328 30.06 9.34 -5.34
C LEU A 328 29.17 10.53 -5.71
N ASP A 329 27.97 10.61 -5.13
CA ASP A 329 27.01 11.70 -5.35
C ASP A 329 27.25 12.91 -4.41
N GLY A 330 28.28 12.85 -3.56
CA GLY A 330 28.73 13.94 -2.69
C GLY A 330 27.98 14.03 -1.35
N TYR A 331 27.43 12.92 -0.85
CA TYR A 331 26.90 12.85 0.51
C TYR A 331 28.01 12.55 1.51
N VAL A 332 27.93 13.17 2.69
CA VAL A 332 28.76 12.86 3.84
C VAL A 332 27.95 11.96 4.80
N GLU A 333 28.54 10.82 5.19
CA GLU A 333 27.89 9.90 6.13
C GLU A 333 28.06 10.41 7.56
N VAL A 334 26.97 10.45 8.32
CA VAL A 334 26.92 10.77 9.74
C VAL A 334 26.28 9.65 10.54
N ASN A 335 26.41 9.69 11.86
CA ASN A 335 25.74 8.76 12.77
C ASN A 335 25.26 9.51 14.01
N THR A 336 23.98 9.42 14.32
CA THR A 336 23.34 10.14 15.41
C THR A 336 22.79 9.22 16.49
N PRO A 337 22.67 9.69 17.75
CA PRO A 337 22.16 8.86 18.85
C PRO A 337 20.81 8.26 18.60
N GLN A 338 20.57 7.03 19.08
CA GLN A 338 19.28 6.36 18.99
C GLN A 338 18.31 6.78 20.09
N LEU A 339 18.81 6.98 21.31
CA LEU A 339 18.05 7.43 22.47
C LEU A 339 18.31 8.93 22.67
N VAL A 340 17.24 9.73 22.61
CA VAL A 340 17.31 11.18 22.61
C VAL A 340 16.28 11.74 23.58
N ASP A 341 16.68 12.80 24.29
CA ASP A 341 15.86 13.50 25.27
C ASP A 341 14.58 14.09 24.64
N ARG A 342 13.49 14.05 25.38
CA ARG A 342 12.17 14.57 25.01
C ARG A 342 12.22 16.00 24.48
N LYS A 343 13.09 16.85 25.02
CA LYS A 343 13.20 18.26 24.66
C LYS A 343 13.41 18.47 23.15
N LEU A 344 14.28 17.66 22.52
CA LEU A 344 14.50 17.77 21.07
C LEU A 344 13.26 17.40 20.26
N TRP A 345 12.47 16.45 20.76
CA TRP A 345 11.21 16.03 20.13
C TRP A 345 10.11 17.09 20.30
N GLU A 346 10.09 17.81 21.40
CA GLU A 346 9.19 18.96 21.63
C GLU A 346 9.57 20.14 20.73
N GLU A 347 10.83 20.53 20.71
CA GLU A 347 11.33 21.61 19.89
C GLU A 347 11.05 21.39 18.40
N SER A 348 11.28 20.17 17.91
CA SER A 348 11.01 19.79 16.51
C SER A 348 9.55 19.56 16.16
N GLY A 349 8.66 19.47 17.17
CA GLY A 349 7.21 19.20 17.00
C GLY A 349 6.82 17.75 16.86
N HIS A 350 7.78 16.82 16.89
CA HIS A 350 7.50 15.39 16.82
C HIS A 350 6.71 14.88 18.03
N TRP A 351 6.97 15.43 19.22
CA TRP A 351 6.27 15.05 20.45
C TRP A 351 4.77 15.32 20.35
N GLU A 352 4.37 16.47 19.82
CA GLU A 352 2.96 16.84 19.66
C GLU A 352 2.24 16.04 18.55
N LYS A 353 2.94 15.79 17.43
CA LYS A 353 2.31 15.28 16.21
C LYS A 353 2.51 13.76 15.99
N TYR A 354 3.49 13.17 16.67
CA TYR A 354 3.94 11.80 16.36
C TYR A 354 4.13 10.91 17.60
N GLN A 355 3.82 11.39 18.82
CA GLN A 355 4.03 10.68 20.08
C GLN A 355 3.41 9.28 20.11
N GLU A 356 2.24 9.09 19.50
CA GLU A 356 1.54 7.80 19.44
C GLU A 356 2.38 6.68 18.80
N ASN A 357 3.34 7.06 17.96
CA ASN A 357 4.22 6.13 17.24
C ASN A 357 5.64 6.06 17.84
N MET A 358 5.89 6.63 19.01
CA MET A 358 7.22 6.66 19.63
C MET A 358 7.34 5.63 20.75
N PHE A 359 8.52 5.03 20.89
CA PHE A 359 8.91 4.29 22.08
C PHE A 359 9.48 5.26 23.10
N ILE A 360 8.75 5.48 24.18
CA ILE A 360 9.15 6.38 25.27
C ILE A 360 9.83 5.58 26.36
N VAL A 361 10.97 6.09 26.84
CA VAL A 361 11.79 5.49 27.88
C VAL A 361 11.88 6.48 29.05
N GLU A 362 11.28 6.12 30.17
CA GLU A 362 11.39 6.87 31.42
C GLU A 362 12.48 6.26 32.29
N VAL A 363 13.36 7.10 32.83
CA VAL A 363 14.43 6.69 33.73
C VAL A 363 14.31 7.46 35.03
N ASP A 364 14.21 6.74 36.16
CA ASP A 364 14.24 7.32 37.48
C ASP A 364 15.71 7.60 37.89
N GLU A 365 16.06 8.87 38.04
CA GLU A 365 17.36 9.28 38.56
C GLU A 365 17.25 9.55 40.07
N GLU A 366 18.07 8.90 40.86
CA GLU A 366 17.98 8.83 42.35
C GLU A 366 18.01 10.21 43.06
N HIS A 367 18.44 11.27 42.37
CA HIS A 367 18.54 12.63 42.93
C HIS A 367 17.89 13.71 42.01
N ALA A 368 17.21 13.31 40.94
CA ALA A 368 16.52 14.25 40.07
C ALA A 368 15.15 14.64 40.62
N ARG A 369 14.75 15.88 40.44
CA ARG A 369 13.41 16.37 40.81
C ARG A 369 12.30 15.79 39.95
N GLU A 370 12.64 15.39 38.72
CA GLU A 370 11.72 14.84 37.73
C GLU A 370 12.38 13.65 37.01
N LYS A 371 11.60 12.71 36.52
CA LYS A 371 12.09 11.59 35.70
C LYS A 371 12.71 12.10 34.42
N ALA A 372 13.84 11.53 34.01
CA ALA A 372 14.37 11.74 32.68
C ALA A 372 13.51 11.02 31.65
N VAL A 373 12.93 11.75 30.70
CA VAL A 373 12.09 11.20 29.64
C VAL A 373 12.83 11.27 28.33
N ASN A 374 13.11 10.10 27.77
CA ASN A 374 13.77 9.95 26.49
C ASN A 374 12.86 9.20 25.51
N ALA A 375 13.17 9.23 24.24
CA ALA A 375 12.52 8.37 23.25
C ALA A 375 13.55 7.75 22.29
N LEU A 376 13.29 6.53 21.85
CA LEU A 376 14.00 5.97 20.70
C LEU A 376 13.60 6.75 19.45
N LYS A 377 14.60 7.23 18.68
CA LYS A 377 14.33 8.08 17.53
C LYS A 377 13.43 7.39 16.50
N PRO A 378 12.28 7.99 16.15
CA PRO A 378 11.43 7.51 15.07
C PRO A 378 11.88 7.98 13.70
N MET A 379 12.71 9.04 13.66
CA MET A 379 13.25 9.72 12.48
C MET A 379 14.62 10.34 12.81
N ASN A 380 15.45 10.59 11.79
CA ASN A 380 16.78 11.14 11.96
C ASN A 380 16.83 12.68 11.84
N CYS A 381 15.79 13.29 11.26
CA CYS A 381 15.79 14.70 10.85
C CYS A 381 16.15 15.70 11.96
N PRO A 382 15.60 15.66 13.19
CA PRO A 382 16.01 16.60 14.23
C PRO A 382 17.49 16.47 14.62
N CYS A 383 18.00 15.23 14.64
CA CYS A 383 19.41 14.98 14.95
C CYS A 383 20.35 15.51 13.87
N HIS A 384 19.98 15.40 12.59
CA HIS A 384 20.76 15.96 11.49
C HIS A 384 20.82 17.49 11.56
N VAL A 385 19.73 18.15 11.97
CA VAL A 385 19.77 19.61 12.23
C VAL A 385 20.73 19.94 13.35
N GLN A 386 20.81 19.12 14.41
CA GLN A 386 21.80 19.32 15.48
C GLN A 386 23.25 19.19 14.97
N VAL A 387 23.51 18.27 14.03
CA VAL A 387 24.82 18.15 13.36
C VAL A 387 25.09 19.37 12.47
N TYR A 388 24.10 19.80 11.70
CA TYR A 388 24.19 21.00 10.86
C TYR A 388 24.54 22.24 11.67
N ASN A 389 23.95 22.41 12.82
CA ASN A 389 24.13 23.56 13.71
C ASN A 389 25.54 23.64 14.36
N GLN A 390 26.38 22.60 14.19
CA GLN A 390 27.77 22.66 14.66
C GLN A 390 28.63 23.54 13.75
N GLY A 391 29.01 24.71 14.23
CA GLY A 391 29.78 25.69 13.50
C GLY A 391 28.98 26.53 12.50
N LEU A 392 29.59 27.66 12.09
CA LEU A 392 28.99 28.57 11.12
C LEU A 392 28.97 27.92 9.72
N LYS A 393 27.86 28.10 9.01
CA LYS A 393 27.71 27.72 7.60
C LYS A 393 27.59 28.96 6.74
N SER A 394 28.16 28.93 5.55
CA SER A 394 28.07 29.98 4.54
C SER A 394 27.21 29.47 3.36
N TYR A 395 26.63 30.37 2.58
CA TYR A 395 25.97 30.03 1.33
C TYR A 395 26.83 29.20 0.36
N ARG A 396 28.16 29.26 0.48
CA ARG A 396 29.14 28.47 -0.32
C ARG A 396 29.22 27.02 0.11
N ASP A 397 28.83 26.71 1.35
CA ASP A 397 28.82 25.35 1.88
C ASP A 397 27.54 24.59 1.45
N LEU A 398 26.56 25.29 0.84
CA LEU A 398 25.29 24.73 0.40
C LEU A 398 25.31 24.42 -1.12
N PRO A 399 24.74 23.29 -1.56
CA PRO A 399 23.97 22.34 -0.77
C PRO A 399 24.88 21.41 0.06
N LEU A 400 24.54 21.24 1.35
CA LEU A 400 25.17 20.27 2.25
C LEU A 400 24.32 19.01 2.32
N ARG A 401 24.85 17.87 1.88
CA ARG A 401 24.15 16.59 1.83
C ARG A 401 24.69 15.69 2.92
N MET A 402 23.85 15.37 3.93
CA MET A 402 24.18 14.44 5.02
C MET A 402 23.34 13.17 4.89
N ALA A 403 23.99 12.00 4.93
CA ALA A 403 23.34 10.70 4.89
C ALA A 403 23.61 9.91 6.16
N GLU A 404 22.63 9.11 6.58
CA GLU A 404 22.76 8.20 7.72
C GLU A 404 22.05 6.88 7.40
N PHE A 405 22.71 5.76 7.67
CA PHE A 405 22.00 4.49 7.80
C PHE A 405 21.40 4.44 9.21
N GLY A 406 20.33 5.23 9.37
CA GLY A 406 19.77 5.54 10.68
C GLY A 406 18.86 4.45 11.19
N SER A 407 19.20 3.88 12.35
CA SER A 407 18.32 2.93 13.05
C SER A 407 17.17 3.68 13.72
N CYS A 408 15.95 3.45 13.26
CA CYS A 408 14.72 4.10 13.72
C CYS A 408 13.77 3.08 14.34
N ASN A 409 12.94 3.56 15.29
CA ASN A 409 11.96 2.73 15.96
C ASN A 409 10.60 3.41 15.95
N ARG A 410 9.56 2.69 15.48
CA ARG A 410 8.17 3.17 15.44
C ARG A 410 7.24 2.16 16.07
N TYR A 411 6.39 2.62 16.97
CA TYR A 411 5.40 1.75 17.61
C TYR A 411 4.24 1.46 16.66
N GLU A 412 4.45 0.46 15.80
CA GLU A 412 3.41 -0.05 14.90
C GLU A 412 2.47 -0.99 15.68
N PRO A 413 1.14 -0.90 15.47
CA PRO A 413 0.19 -1.83 16.08
C PRO A 413 0.51 -3.29 15.72
N SER A 414 0.35 -4.21 16.67
CA SER A 414 0.70 -5.63 16.48
C SER A 414 0.00 -6.27 15.27
N GLY A 415 -1.27 -5.91 15.01
CA GLY A 415 -2.02 -6.40 13.86
C GLY A 415 -1.56 -5.85 12.50
N ALA A 416 -0.69 -4.86 12.48
CA ALA A 416 -0.14 -4.28 11.25
C ALA A 416 1.23 -4.87 10.89
N LEU A 417 1.87 -5.62 11.79
CA LEU A 417 3.19 -6.21 11.56
C LEU A 417 3.14 -7.29 10.46
N HIS A 418 4.11 -7.27 9.53
CA HIS A 418 4.11 -8.20 8.42
C HIS A 418 5.54 -8.57 7.98
N GLY A 419 6.12 -9.60 8.60
CA GLY A 419 7.48 -10.06 8.30
C GLY A 419 8.47 -8.90 8.34
N VAL A 420 9.35 -8.80 7.34
CA VAL A 420 10.28 -7.67 7.18
C VAL A 420 9.66 -6.46 6.48
N MET A 421 8.43 -6.60 5.94
CA MET A 421 7.74 -5.53 5.19
C MET A 421 7.20 -4.42 6.09
N ARG A 422 6.79 -4.75 7.32
CA ARG A 422 6.32 -3.79 8.31
C ARG A 422 6.76 -4.20 9.70
N VAL A 423 7.70 -3.46 10.23
CA VAL A 423 8.45 -3.75 11.46
C VAL A 423 8.38 -2.56 12.41
N ARG A 424 8.83 -2.74 13.65
CA ARG A 424 8.95 -1.67 14.65
C ARG A 424 10.37 -1.10 14.73
N GLY A 425 11.38 -1.92 14.45
CA GLY A 425 12.78 -1.49 14.37
C GLY A 425 13.31 -1.70 12.95
N PHE A 426 13.87 -0.66 12.35
CA PHE A 426 14.33 -0.67 10.96
C PHE A 426 15.47 0.34 10.76
N THR A 427 16.23 0.14 9.70
CA THR A 427 17.26 1.09 9.26
C THR A 427 16.85 1.76 7.97
N GLN A 428 16.91 3.09 7.92
CA GLN A 428 16.67 3.87 6.70
C GLN A 428 17.98 4.24 6.02
N ASP A 429 17.97 4.32 4.69
CA ASP A 429 19.00 5.01 3.88
C ASP A 429 18.70 6.52 3.84
N ASP A 430 18.52 7.10 4.99
CA ASP A 430 18.03 8.46 5.17
C ASP A 430 19.09 9.48 4.83
N ALA A 431 18.69 10.60 4.25
CA ALA A 431 19.56 11.73 4.08
C ALA A 431 18.79 13.05 4.06
N HIS A 432 19.49 14.11 4.46
CA HIS A 432 18.97 15.46 4.51
C HIS A 432 19.90 16.38 3.73
N ILE A 433 19.30 17.14 2.80
CA ILE A 433 20.01 18.10 1.98
C ILE A 433 19.63 19.49 2.49
N PHE A 434 20.58 20.20 3.08
CA PHE A 434 20.39 21.59 3.45
C PHE A 434 20.81 22.43 2.25
N CYS A 435 19.87 23.21 1.72
CA CYS A 435 20.10 23.98 0.50
C CYS A 435 19.44 25.37 0.57
N ARG A 436 19.78 26.24 -0.38
CA ARG A 436 19.03 27.47 -0.62
C ARG A 436 17.77 27.16 -1.43
N GLU A 437 16.81 28.07 -1.41
CA GLU A 437 15.55 27.91 -2.16
C GLU A 437 15.79 27.76 -3.67
N ASP A 438 16.71 28.50 -4.25
CA ASP A 438 17.08 28.44 -5.66
C ASP A 438 17.74 27.10 -6.06
N GLN A 439 18.15 26.28 -5.09
CA GLN A 439 18.76 24.97 -5.31
C GLN A 439 17.75 23.81 -5.23
N ILE A 440 16.50 24.03 -4.81
CA ILE A 440 15.48 22.96 -4.66
C ILE A 440 15.31 22.19 -5.96
N GLU A 441 15.13 22.88 -7.08
CA GLU A 441 14.92 22.25 -8.39
C GLU A 441 16.09 21.35 -8.79
N SER A 442 17.32 21.89 -8.70
CA SER A 442 18.53 21.15 -9.08
C SER A 442 18.77 19.93 -8.19
N GLU A 443 18.53 20.04 -6.88
CA GLU A 443 18.69 18.93 -5.93
C GLU A 443 17.59 17.88 -6.09
N THR A 444 16.34 18.29 -6.34
CA THR A 444 15.24 17.39 -6.67
C THR A 444 15.54 16.56 -7.91
N LYS A 445 15.97 17.22 -9.01
CA LYS A 445 16.34 16.54 -10.25
C LYS A 445 17.51 15.57 -10.05
N LYS A 446 18.52 16.00 -9.30
CA LYS A 446 19.69 15.18 -8.98
C LYS A 446 19.28 13.92 -8.22
N PHE A 447 18.40 14.07 -7.21
CA PHE A 447 17.90 12.93 -6.43
C PHE A 447 17.05 11.97 -7.26
N ILE A 448 16.16 12.45 -8.13
CA ILE A 448 15.34 11.58 -8.99
C ILE A 448 16.24 10.74 -9.91
N ASN A 449 17.29 11.34 -10.48
CA ASN A 449 18.26 10.61 -11.30
C ASN A 449 19.02 9.57 -10.48
N PHE A 450 19.52 9.93 -9.29
CA PHE A 450 20.17 9.02 -8.36
C PHE A 450 19.30 7.81 -8.01
N LEU A 451 18.03 8.07 -7.67
CA LEU A 451 17.04 7.03 -7.35
C LEU A 451 16.78 6.12 -8.55
N SER A 452 16.59 6.71 -9.74
CA SER A 452 16.38 5.96 -10.98
C SER A 452 17.53 4.99 -11.29
N ASP A 453 18.77 5.47 -11.13
CA ASP A 453 19.97 4.64 -11.33
C ASP A 453 20.04 3.49 -10.31
N VAL A 454 19.79 3.78 -9.03
CA VAL A 454 19.76 2.75 -7.98
C VAL A 454 18.69 1.71 -8.26
N TYR A 455 17.49 2.11 -8.65
CA TYR A 455 16.41 1.17 -8.95
C TYR A 455 16.73 0.30 -10.15
N LYS A 456 17.31 0.88 -11.20
CA LYS A 456 17.77 0.13 -12.38
C LYS A 456 18.87 -0.89 -12.02
N ASP A 457 19.87 -0.49 -11.23
CA ASP A 457 20.93 -1.37 -10.73
C ASP A 457 20.39 -2.56 -9.94
N LEU A 458 19.25 -2.36 -9.25
CA LEU A 458 18.56 -3.36 -8.45
C LEU A 458 17.47 -4.13 -9.23
N GLY A 459 17.36 -3.91 -10.56
CA GLY A 459 16.48 -4.65 -11.45
C GLY A 459 15.04 -4.13 -11.55
N PHE A 460 14.80 -2.88 -11.15
CA PHE A 460 13.51 -2.20 -11.32
C PHE A 460 13.60 -1.14 -12.42
N GLU A 461 13.06 -1.45 -13.59
CA GLU A 461 13.16 -0.57 -14.76
C GLU A 461 12.19 0.62 -14.72
N LYS A 462 11.10 0.49 -13.95
CA LYS A 462 10.01 1.48 -13.92
C LYS A 462 9.56 1.77 -12.51
N PHE A 463 9.26 3.03 -12.26
CA PHE A 463 8.57 3.51 -11.07
C PHE A 463 7.56 4.59 -11.46
N SER A 464 6.54 4.80 -10.63
CA SER A 464 5.63 5.94 -10.72
C SER A 464 5.87 6.90 -9.56
N ILE A 465 5.50 8.17 -9.76
CA ILE A 465 5.62 9.20 -8.74
C ILE A 465 4.22 9.60 -8.29
N LYS A 466 4.01 9.68 -6.96
CA LYS A 466 2.83 10.29 -6.37
C LYS A 466 3.23 11.54 -5.62
N PHE A 467 2.46 12.59 -5.81
CA PHE A 467 2.60 13.84 -5.07
C PHE A 467 1.59 13.86 -3.92
N SER A 468 2.07 13.81 -2.68
CA SER A 468 1.29 13.86 -1.46
C SER A 468 1.29 15.28 -0.91
N ASP A 469 0.13 15.93 -0.94
CA ASP A 469 -0.07 17.30 -0.50
C ASP A 469 -0.32 17.40 1.01
N ARG A 470 -0.65 18.61 1.48
CA ARG A 470 -0.80 18.95 2.89
C ARG A 470 -1.84 18.11 3.62
N PRO A 471 -1.49 17.47 4.76
CA PRO A 471 -2.45 16.80 5.63
C PRO A 471 -3.23 17.79 6.49
N GLU A 472 -4.35 17.36 7.06
CA GLU A 472 -5.16 18.16 7.98
C GLU A 472 -4.36 18.62 9.20
N LYS A 473 -3.66 17.67 9.86
CA LYS A 473 -2.76 17.94 11.00
C LYS A 473 -1.35 18.24 10.49
N ARG A 474 -0.99 19.52 10.42
CA ARG A 474 0.31 19.97 9.92
C ARG A 474 0.92 21.10 10.74
N SER A 475 2.20 21.35 10.53
CA SER A 475 2.94 22.50 11.05
C SER A 475 3.19 23.52 9.93
N GLY A 476 3.37 24.79 10.28
CA GLY A 476 3.58 25.89 9.32
C GLY A 476 2.28 26.53 8.84
N SER A 477 2.41 27.73 8.25
CA SER A 477 1.28 28.49 7.69
C SER A 477 0.89 27.96 6.30
N ASN A 478 -0.27 28.38 5.78
CA ASN A 478 -0.71 28.01 4.44
C ASN A 478 0.25 28.52 3.35
N GLU A 479 0.80 29.72 3.53
CA GLU A 479 1.75 30.35 2.60
C GLU A 479 3.04 29.53 2.49
N VAL A 480 3.55 28.98 3.61
CA VAL A 480 4.70 28.07 3.61
C VAL A 480 4.38 26.79 2.86
N TRP A 481 3.18 26.24 3.05
CA TRP A 481 2.74 25.04 2.33
C TRP A 481 2.53 25.28 0.84
N ASP A 482 1.91 26.39 0.45
CA ASP A 482 1.74 26.77 -0.96
C ASP A 482 3.11 26.85 -1.64
N LYS A 483 4.07 27.51 -1.00
CA LYS A 483 5.44 27.64 -1.51
C LYS A 483 6.15 26.29 -1.64
N ALA A 484 6.01 25.41 -0.64
CA ALA A 484 6.65 24.10 -0.65
C ALA A 484 6.04 23.16 -1.72
N GLU A 485 4.72 23.16 -1.87
CA GLU A 485 4.02 22.37 -2.86
C GLU A 485 4.36 22.82 -4.28
N ASP A 486 4.33 24.13 -4.53
CA ASP A 486 4.65 24.70 -5.85
C ASP A 486 6.12 24.44 -6.24
N ALA A 487 7.05 24.60 -5.28
CA ALA A 487 8.46 24.31 -5.52
C ALA A 487 8.67 22.84 -5.90
N LEU A 488 8.06 21.91 -5.15
CA LEU A 488 8.26 20.48 -5.39
C LEU A 488 7.55 20.00 -6.67
N LYS A 489 6.35 20.52 -6.99
CA LYS A 489 5.65 20.25 -8.27
C LYS A 489 6.45 20.74 -9.45
N SER A 490 6.89 22.01 -9.40
CA SER A 490 7.67 22.63 -10.48
C SER A 490 9.01 21.90 -10.71
N ALA A 491 9.70 21.52 -9.63
CA ALA A 491 10.94 20.77 -9.72
C ALA A 491 10.76 19.39 -10.34
N THR A 492 9.65 18.70 -10.03
CA THR A 492 9.34 17.38 -10.60
C THR A 492 9.07 17.47 -12.10
N ILE A 493 8.25 18.44 -12.50
CA ILE A 493 7.96 18.71 -13.94
C ILE A 493 9.23 19.10 -14.68
N ALA A 494 10.06 19.98 -14.11
CA ALA A 494 11.32 20.41 -14.70
C ALA A 494 12.34 19.26 -14.83
N ALA A 495 12.23 18.23 -13.96
CA ALA A 495 12.99 16.99 -14.06
C ALA A 495 12.50 16.04 -15.17
N GLY A 496 11.36 16.35 -15.80
CA GLY A 496 10.77 15.57 -16.90
C GLY A 496 9.89 14.41 -16.46
N TYR A 497 9.36 14.46 -15.23
CA TYR A 497 8.48 13.43 -14.69
C TYR A 497 7.06 13.94 -14.45
N ASP A 498 6.08 13.08 -14.76
CA ASP A 498 4.68 13.26 -14.37
C ASP A 498 4.44 12.62 -12.99
N PHE A 499 3.37 13.04 -12.31
CA PHE A 499 2.97 12.49 -11.03
C PHE A 499 1.45 12.45 -10.86
N ASP A 500 0.97 11.49 -10.08
CA ASP A 500 -0.42 11.42 -9.62
C ASP A 500 -0.56 12.15 -8.28
N ILE A 501 -1.68 12.83 -8.05
CA ILE A 501 -1.98 13.46 -6.77
C ILE A 501 -2.45 12.41 -5.76
N ASN A 502 -1.90 12.45 -4.56
CA ASN A 502 -2.28 11.64 -3.40
C ASN A 502 -2.70 12.57 -2.23
N PRO A 503 -3.97 12.98 -2.18
CA PRO A 503 -4.41 14.07 -1.31
C PRO A 503 -4.25 13.76 0.19
N GLY A 504 -3.72 14.72 0.96
CA GLY A 504 -3.64 14.67 2.41
C GLY A 504 -2.60 13.71 2.99
N GLU A 505 -1.75 13.12 2.17
CA GLU A 505 -0.77 12.11 2.61
C GLU A 505 0.67 12.67 2.79
N GLY A 506 0.84 13.99 2.72
CA GLY A 506 2.11 14.67 3.02
C GLY A 506 2.59 14.43 4.46
N ALA A 507 3.84 14.78 4.75
CA ALA A 507 4.33 14.78 6.12
C ALA A 507 3.75 15.98 6.89
N PHE A 508 3.76 15.96 8.22
CA PHE A 508 3.22 17.08 9.00
C PHE A 508 4.03 18.40 8.83
N TYR A 509 5.24 18.32 8.28
CA TYR A 509 6.17 19.44 8.07
C TYR A 509 6.37 19.82 6.59
N GLY A 510 5.89 19.03 5.63
CA GLY A 510 6.03 19.37 4.21
C GLY A 510 5.41 18.38 3.23
N PRO A 511 5.21 18.79 1.96
CA PRO A 511 4.72 17.94 0.89
C PRO A 511 5.77 16.89 0.50
N LYS A 512 5.32 15.82 -0.15
CA LYS A 512 6.13 14.64 -0.39
C LYS A 512 5.95 14.09 -1.80
N LEU A 513 7.05 13.74 -2.47
CA LEU A 513 7.05 12.79 -3.59
C LEU A 513 7.22 11.37 -3.03
N GLU A 514 6.40 10.46 -3.51
CA GLU A 514 6.49 9.03 -3.21
C GLU A 514 6.85 8.29 -4.49
N PHE A 515 7.94 7.52 -4.45
CA PHE A 515 8.39 6.71 -5.57
C PHE A 515 7.92 5.27 -5.38
N VAL A 516 7.07 4.82 -6.30
CA VAL A 516 6.36 3.54 -6.22
C VAL A 516 6.93 2.59 -7.25
N LEU A 517 7.55 1.52 -6.78
CA LEU A 517 8.07 0.43 -7.60
C LEU A 517 6.96 -0.57 -7.93
N THR A 518 6.93 -1.06 -9.17
CA THR A 518 6.09 -2.20 -9.54
C THR A 518 6.97 -3.44 -9.67
N ASP A 519 6.66 -4.50 -8.91
CA ASP A 519 7.43 -5.74 -8.92
C ASP A 519 7.10 -6.65 -10.12
N ALA A 520 7.83 -7.75 -10.24
CA ALA A 520 7.73 -8.71 -11.36
C ALA A 520 6.34 -9.37 -11.51
N ILE A 521 5.45 -9.25 -10.53
CA ILE A 521 4.07 -9.76 -10.57
C ILE A 521 3.01 -8.65 -10.52
N GLY A 522 3.44 -7.40 -10.74
CA GLY A 522 2.55 -6.24 -10.86
C GLY A 522 2.04 -5.66 -9.54
N ARG A 523 2.74 -5.90 -8.40
CA ARG A 523 2.40 -5.27 -7.12
C ARG A 523 3.18 -3.97 -6.96
N ASP A 524 2.53 -2.96 -6.42
CA ASP A 524 3.10 -1.65 -6.16
C ASP A 524 3.68 -1.55 -4.74
N TRP A 525 4.90 -1.02 -4.65
CA TRP A 525 5.65 -0.83 -3.42
C TRP A 525 6.15 0.60 -3.31
N GLN A 526 5.61 1.37 -2.38
CA GLN A 526 6.16 2.67 -2.04
C GLN A 526 7.49 2.47 -1.29
N CYS A 527 8.58 2.96 -1.86
CA CYS A 527 9.95 2.84 -1.32
C CYS A 527 10.59 4.22 -1.13
N GLY A 528 10.99 4.86 -2.21
CA GLY A 528 11.65 6.15 -2.17
C GLY A 528 10.72 7.30 -1.79
N THR A 529 11.29 8.33 -1.16
CA THR A 529 10.58 9.57 -0.82
C THR A 529 11.51 10.78 -0.98
N LEU A 530 10.92 11.91 -1.35
CA LEU A 530 11.56 13.23 -1.28
C LEU A 530 10.54 14.22 -0.70
N GLN A 531 10.95 14.98 0.32
CA GLN A 531 10.08 15.92 1.01
C GLN A 531 10.77 17.29 1.10
N VAL A 532 10.01 18.37 0.92
CA VAL A 532 10.51 19.74 1.06
C VAL A 532 10.03 20.31 2.38
N ASP A 533 10.95 20.76 3.21
CA ASP A 533 10.68 21.22 4.57
C ASP A 533 11.28 22.61 4.81
N PHE A 534 10.40 23.57 5.07
CA PHE A 534 10.74 24.94 5.54
C PHE A 534 10.54 25.09 7.05
N VAL A 535 9.97 24.08 7.74
CA VAL A 535 9.50 24.19 9.13
C VAL A 535 10.58 23.77 10.12
N LEU A 536 11.21 22.60 9.94
CA LEU A 536 12.23 22.10 10.88
C LEU A 536 13.47 22.99 10.96
N PRO A 537 14.02 23.53 9.86
CA PRO A 537 15.13 24.46 9.94
C PRO A 537 14.80 25.70 10.76
N ASP A 538 13.58 26.20 10.69
CA ASP A 538 13.13 27.35 11.50
C ASP A 538 12.96 26.98 12.97
N ARG A 539 12.27 25.88 13.27
CA ARG A 539 12.02 25.42 14.63
C ARG A 539 13.28 25.11 15.43
N LEU A 540 14.31 24.58 14.76
CA LEU A 540 15.59 24.17 15.36
C LEU A 540 16.72 25.17 15.12
N ASP A 541 16.39 26.40 14.71
CA ASP A 541 17.31 27.53 14.51
C ASP A 541 18.49 27.23 13.59
N ALA A 542 18.29 26.44 12.51
CA ALA A 542 19.30 26.22 11.49
C ALA A 542 19.54 27.49 10.64
N ASN A 543 20.78 27.91 10.48
CA ASN A 543 21.11 29.15 9.77
C ASN A 543 22.35 28.97 8.87
N TYR A 544 22.45 29.79 7.82
CA TYR A 544 23.66 30.03 7.07
C TYR A 544 23.88 31.55 6.85
N ILE A 545 25.09 31.96 6.58
CA ILE A 545 25.42 33.34 6.22
C ILE A 545 25.32 33.48 4.70
N GLY A 546 24.45 34.39 4.26
CA GLY A 546 24.27 34.73 2.85
C GLY A 546 25.41 35.58 2.27
N GLU A 547 25.30 35.85 0.98
CA GLU A 547 26.24 36.80 0.29
C GLU A 547 26.13 38.21 0.85
N ASP A 548 24.97 38.57 1.35
CA ASP A 548 24.65 39.83 2.00
C ASP A 548 25.24 39.96 3.43
N GLY A 549 25.91 38.92 3.93
CA GLY A 549 26.44 38.86 5.29
C GLY A 549 25.39 38.63 6.40
N ASN A 550 24.11 38.46 6.03
CA ASN A 550 23.05 38.22 6.98
C ASN A 550 22.80 36.75 7.18
N LYS A 551 22.08 36.41 8.29
CA LYS A 551 21.61 35.05 8.55
C LYS A 551 20.38 34.76 7.71
N HIS A 552 20.40 33.60 7.07
CA HIS A 552 19.27 33.05 6.30
C HIS A 552 18.92 31.64 6.78
N ARG A 553 17.64 31.20 6.59
CA ARG A 553 17.19 29.84 6.84
C ARG A 553 17.46 28.96 5.62
N PRO A 554 18.11 27.80 5.76
CA PRO A 554 18.14 26.83 4.69
C PRO A 554 16.79 26.17 4.51
N VAL A 555 16.54 25.63 3.31
CA VAL A 555 15.50 24.64 3.07
C VAL A 555 16.09 23.26 3.35
N MET A 556 15.33 22.37 3.91
CA MET A 556 15.73 20.99 4.16
C MET A 556 14.96 20.04 3.25
N LEU A 557 15.70 19.27 2.44
CA LEU A 557 15.10 18.20 1.66
C LEU A 557 15.36 16.87 2.39
N HIS A 558 14.29 16.17 2.77
CA HIS A 558 14.39 14.83 3.34
C HIS A 558 14.28 13.81 2.23
N ARG A 559 15.21 12.87 2.13
CA ARG A 559 15.12 11.83 1.12
C ARG A 559 15.49 10.45 1.64
N ALA A 560 14.80 9.43 1.17
CA ALA A 560 15.21 8.05 1.25
C ALA A 560 15.03 7.41 -0.15
N CYS A 561 15.99 6.59 -0.57
CA CYS A 561 15.92 5.89 -1.85
C CYS A 561 15.28 4.51 -1.70
N LEU A 562 15.78 3.69 -0.78
CA LEU A 562 15.23 2.37 -0.46
C LEU A 562 14.08 2.45 0.53
N GLY A 563 14.05 3.48 1.37
CA GLY A 563 13.19 3.63 2.52
C GLY A 563 13.73 2.86 3.72
N SER A 564 13.23 1.66 4.03
CA SER A 564 13.81 0.78 5.04
C SER A 564 14.52 -0.39 4.39
N PHE A 565 15.72 -0.73 4.89
CA PHE A 565 16.48 -1.89 4.41
C PHE A 565 15.69 -3.19 4.57
N GLU A 566 15.01 -3.36 5.70
CA GLU A 566 14.18 -4.53 6.00
C GLU A 566 13.11 -4.71 4.94
N ARG A 567 12.31 -3.67 4.69
CA ARG A 567 11.25 -3.68 3.69
C ARG A 567 11.80 -3.88 2.28
N PHE A 568 12.87 -3.19 1.93
CA PHE A 568 13.43 -3.28 0.58
C PHE A 568 14.05 -4.64 0.30
N ILE A 569 14.76 -5.24 1.27
CA ILE A 569 15.26 -6.62 1.16
C ILE A 569 14.10 -7.60 1.00
N GLY A 570 13.00 -7.41 1.73
CA GLY A 570 11.77 -8.20 1.53
C GLY A 570 11.23 -8.09 0.11
N ILE A 571 11.17 -6.89 -0.45
CA ILE A 571 10.75 -6.62 -1.83
C ILE A 571 11.68 -7.32 -2.83
N LEU A 572 13.00 -7.24 -2.64
CA LEU A 572 13.98 -7.93 -3.48
C LEU A 572 13.78 -9.45 -3.45
N ILE A 573 13.63 -10.03 -2.24
CA ILE A 573 13.39 -11.48 -2.09
C ILE A 573 12.14 -11.90 -2.85
N GLU A 574 11.05 -11.16 -2.74
CA GLU A 574 9.78 -11.49 -3.42
C GLU A 574 9.85 -11.23 -4.92
N SER A 575 10.41 -10.10 -5.36
CA SER A 575 10.53 -9.75 -6.77
C SER A 575 11.37 -10.79 -7.54
N PHE A 576 12.51 -11.19 -6.99
CA PHE A 576 13.37 -12.20 -7.57
C PHE A 576 13.00 -13.65 -7.23
N ALA A 577 11.92 -13.88 -6.45
CA ALA A 577 11.55 -15.21 -5.95
C ALA A 577 12.73 -15.92 -5.24
N GLY A 578 13.55 -15.16 -4.51
CA GLY A 578 14.77 -15.58 -3.83
C GLY A 578 16.01 -15.76 -4.74
N ARG A 579 15.88 -15.61 -6.07
CA ARG A 579 16.99 -15.69 -7.03
C ARG A 579 17.68 -14.34 -7.17
N LEU A 580 18.27 -13.87 -6.09
CA LEU A 580 18.93 -12.56 -6.06
C LEU A 580 20.03 -12.46 -7.13
N PRO A 581 20.34 -11.24 -7.63
CA PRO A 581 21.50 -11.01 -8.47
C PRO A 581 22.78 -11.59 -7.84
N PHE A 582 23.69 -12.11 -8.66
CA PHE A 582 24.86 -12.84 -8.17
C PHE A 582 25.69 -12.02 -7.16
N TRP A 583 25.91 -10.74 -7.45
CA TRP A 583 26.62 -9.83 -6.55
C TRP A 583 25.97 -9.63 -5.18
N LEU A 584 24.64 -9.81 -5.09
CA LEU A 584 23.88 -9.62 -3.85
C LEU A 584 23.59 -10.96 -3.12
N ALA A 585 23.72 -12.10 -3.80
CA ALA A 585 23.44 -13.42 -3.23
C ALA A 585 24.34 -13.70 -2.00
N PRO A 586 23.79 -14.13 -0.84
CA PRO A 586 24.56 -14.32 0.40
C PRO A 586 25.56 -15.48 0.27
N ARG A 587 25.21 -16.52 -0.45
CA ARG A 587 26.04 -17.63 -0.87
C ARG A 587 26.05 -17.68 -2.38
N GLN A 588 27.16 -17.31 -2.99
CA GLN A 588 27.26 -17.19 -4.44
C GLN A 588 27.54 -18.54 -5.11
N VAL A 589 28.41 -19.33 -4.48
CA VAL A 589 28.84 -20.62 -4.99
C VAL A 589 28.83 -21.68 -3.88
N VAL A 590 28.35 -22.89 -4.19
CA VAL A 590 28.60 -24.06 -3.37
C VAL A 590 29.38 -25.08 -4.18
N VAL A 591 30.52 -25.52 -3.65
CA VAL A 591 31.35 -26.57 -4.23
C VAL A 591 31.03 -27.90 -3.57
N ALA A 592 30.44 -28.83 -4.32
CA ALA A 592 29.94 -30.11 -3.80
C ALA A 592 30.81 -31.26 -4.27
N ALA A 593 31.37 -32.01 -3.32
CA ALA A 593 32.09 -33.26 -3.62
C ALA A 593 31.11 -34.34 -4.07
N ILE A 594 31.41 -35.02 -5.20
CA ILE A 594 30.69 -36.18 -5.69
C ILE A 594 31.13 -37.45 -4.94
N VAL A 595 32.43 -37.54 -4.66
CA VAL A 595 33.09 -38.64 -3.95
C VAL A 595 34.06 -38.04 -2.91
N SER A 596 34.35 -38.78 -1.84
CA SER A 596 35.24 -38.33 -0.74
C SER A 596 36.66 -37.98 -1.21
N ASP A 597 37.17 -38.64 -2.23
CA ASP A 597 38.50 -38.41 -2.79
C ASP A 597 38.62 -37.01 -3.42
N ALA A 598 37.50 -36.39 -3.80
CA ALA A 598 37.45 -35.02 -4.31
C ALA A 598 37.42 -33.93 -3.20
N ASN A 599 37.39 -34.31 -1.93
CA ASN A 599 37.23 -33.34 -0.83
C ASN A 599 38.34 -32.29 -0.80
N ASN A 600 39.59 -32.63 -0.99
CA ASN A 600 40.70 -31.67 -1.00
C ASN A 600 40.59 -30.71 -2.16
N TYR A 601 40.33 -31.24 -3.37
CA TYR A 601 40.12 -30.40 -4.55
C TYR A 601 38.95 -29.43 -4.36
N CYS A 602 37.83 -29.88 -3.79
CA CYS A 602 36.70 -28.97 -3.46
C CYS A 602 37.11 -27.84 -2.51
N LYS A 603 37.94 -28.12 -1.49
CA LYS A 603 38.48 -27.09 -0.60
C LYS A 603 39.38 -26.10 -1.31
N ASP A 604 40.26 -26.59 -2.22
CA ASP A 604 41.14 -25.75 -3.00
C ASP A 604 40.36 -24.83 -3.95
N VAL A 605 39.31 -25.35 -4.60
CA VAL A 605 38.38 -24.55 -5.42
C VAL A 605 37.69 -23.47 -4.58
N VAL A 606 37.17 -23.78 -3.39
CA VAL A 606 36.56 -22.78 -2.51
C VAL A 606 37.58 -21.73 -2.11
N SER A 607 38.78 -22.13 -1.72
CA SER A 607 39.86 -21.20 -1.33
C SER A 607 40.23 -20.25 -2.49
N ALA A 608 40.30 -20.75 -3.71
CA ALA A 608 40.58 -19.97 -4.91
C ALA A 608 39.46 -18.96 -5.22
N LEU A 609 38.20 -19.35 -5.05
CA LEU A 609 37.05 -18.46 -5.19
C LEU A 609 37.02 -17.38 -4.10
N GLN A 610 37.24 -17.76 -2.85
CA GLN A 610 37.27 -16.83 -1.70
C GLN A 610 38.41 -15.82 -1.82
N ALA A 611 39.59 -16.22 -2.33
CA ALA A 611 40.71 -15.31 -2.61
C ALA A 611 40.35 -14.21 -3.65
N LYS A 612 39.32 -14.43 -4.45
CA LYS A 612 38.75 -13.44 -5.38
C LYS A 612 37.52 -12.68 -4.83
N GLY A 613 37.24 -12.83 -3.54
CA GLY A 613 36.13 -12.17 -2.87
C GLY A 613 34.76 -12.82 -3.12
N ILE A 614 34.71 -13.99 -3.76
CA ILE A 614 33.46 -14.72 -4.02
C ILE A 614 33.03 -15.46 -2.76
N ARG A 615 31.77 -15.34 -2.38
CA ARG A 615 31.17 -16.03 -1.22
C ARG A 615 30.88 -17.49 -1.57
N ALA A 616 31.92 -18.33 -1.39
CA ALA A 616 31.86 -19.75 -1.70
C ALA A 616 31.90 -20.61 -0.42
N GLU A 617 31.14 -21.69 -0.43
CA GLU A 617 31.09 -22.70 0.64
C GLU A 617 31.35 -24.09 0.04
N VAL A 618 31.81 -25.04 0.89
CA VAL A 618 32.07 -26.42 0.48
C VAL A 618 31.02 -27.35 1.08
N ASP A 619 30.53 -28.31 0.30
CA ASP A 619 29.66 -29.41 0.76
C ASP A 619 30.35 -30.76 0.59
N LEU A 620 30.96 -31.25 1.69
CA LEU A 620 31.70 -32.52 1.76
C LEU A 620 30.85 -33.64 2.38
N ARG A 621 29.55 -33.44 2.62
CA ARG A 621 28.70 -34.46 3.24
C ARG A 621 28.68 -35.73 2.36
N ASN A 622 28.60 -36.90 2.99
CA ASN A 622 28.50 -38.18 2.30
C ASN A 622 27.03 -38.39 1.86
N GLU A 623 26.58 -37.57 0.90
CA GLU A 623 25.25 -37.59 0.34
C GLU A 623 25.31 -37.65 -1.20
N LYS A 624 24.27 -38.23 -1.83
CA LYS A 624 24.15 -38.25 -3.28
C LYS A 624 24.18 -36.85 -3.86
N ILE A 625 24.93 -36.63 -4.91
CA ILE A 625 25.06 -35.30 -5.54
C ILE A 625 23.69 -34.67 -5.90
N ASN A 626 22.71 -35.47 -6.33
CA ASN A 626 21.37 -34.99 -6.65
C ASN A 626 20.64 -34.43 -5.40
N TYR A 627 20.87 -34.99 -4.20
CA TYR A 627 20.34 -34.49 -2.96
C TYR A 627 20.97 -33.16 -2.61
N LYS A 628 22.30 -33.05 -2.65
CA LYS A 628 23.02 -31.78 -2.42
C LYS A 628 22.55 -30.68 -3.38
N VAL A 629 22.46 -30.99 -4.68
CA VAL A 629 21.97 -30.08 -5.71
C VAL A 629 20.55 -29.59 -5.39
N ARG A 630 19.64 -30.50 -5.00
CA ARG A 630 18.28 -30.14 -4.65
C ARG A 630 18.23 -29.19 -3.43
N GLU A 631 18.96 -29.52 -2.38
CA GLU A 631 18.98 -28.71 -1.13
C GLU A 631 19.51 -27.31 -1.40
N HIS A 632 20.64 -27.17 -2.11
CA HIS A 632 21.22 -25.88 -2.45
C HIS A 632 20.36 -25.09 -3.45
N SER A 633 19.64 -25.77 -4.33
CA SER A 633 18.67 -25.11 -5.24
C SER A 633 17.44 -24.58 -4.48
N VAL A 634 16.93 -25.29 -3.47
CA VAL A 634 15.86 -24.80 -2.59
C VAL A 634 16.33 -23.55 -1.84
N SER A 635 17.56 -23.57 -1.31
CA SER A 635 18.20 -22.43 -0.65
C SER A 635 18.64 -21.31 -1.60
N LYS A 636 18.27 -21.40 -2.89
CA LYS A 636 18.51 -20.38 -3.93
C LYS A 636 19.98 -20.04 -4.18
N VAL A 637 20.89 -20.96 -3.97
CA VAL A 637 22.31 -20.77 -4.31
C VAL A 637 22.44 -20.61 -5.84
N PRO A 638 23.00 -19.50 -6.35
CA PRO A 638 23.06 -19.23 -7.79
C PRO A 638 23.85 -20.28 -8.57
N ILE A 639 24.98 -20.75 -8.01
CA ILE A 639 25.90 -21.65 -8.72
C ILE A 639 26.31 -22.79 -7.79
N ILE A 640 26.23 -24.01 -8.35
CA ILE A 640 26.74 -25.23 -7.72
C ILE A 640 27.83 -25.78 -8.62
N LEU A 641 29.03 -25.94 -8.06
CA LEU A 641 30.16 -26.58 -8.72
C LEU A 641 30.30 -28.02 -8.18
N ALA A 642 30.12 -29.04 -9.02
CA ALA A 642 30.29 -30.41 -8.61
C ALA A 642 31.67 -30.92 -9.05
N CYS A 643 32.36 -31.59 -8.13
CA CYS A 643 33.71 -32.11 -8.38
C CYS A 643 33.78 -33.60 -8.04
N GLY A 644 34.28 -34.40 -8.98
CA GLY A 644 34.58 -35.81 -8.86
C GLY A 644 36.01 -36.11 -9.36
N MET A 645 36.31 -37.36 -9.58
CA MET A 645 37.65 -37.79 -10.00
C MET A 645 38.07 -37.22 -11.38
N LYS A 646 37.10 -37.08 -12.28
CA LYS A 646 37.35 -36.52 -13.63
C LYS A 646 37.75 -35.03 -13.52
N GLU A 647 37.00 -34.27 -12.74
CA GLU A 647 37.23 -32.83 -12.53
C GLU A 647 38.62 -32.59 -11.90
N ILE A 648 39.07 -33.44 -10.97
CA ILE A 648 40.42 -33.38 -10.40
C ILE A 648 41.48 -33.54 -11.47
N THR A 649 41.36 -34.61 -12.31
CA THR A 649 42.35 -34.94 -13.32
C THR A 649 42.46 -33.87 -14.41
N GLU A 650 41.32 -33.33 -14.83
CA GLU A 650 41.22 -32.36 -15.93
C GLU A 650 41.34 -30.90 -15.46
N GLN A 651 41.42 -30.65 -14.14
CA GLN A 651 41.41 -29.33 -13.51
C GLN A 651 40.19 -28.52 -13.96
N THR A 652 39.02 -29.17 -13.95
CA THR A 652 37.71 -28.62 -14.34
C THR A 652 36.71 -28.66 -13.19
N VAL A 653 35.55 -28.09 -13.37
CA VAL A 653 34.39 -28.18 -12.50
C VAL A 653 33.11 -28.35 -13.32
N SER A 654 32.19 -29.15 -12.80
CA SER A 654 30.87 -29.29 -13.39
C SER A 654 29.95 -28.17 -12.86
N VAL A 655 29.68 -27.16 -13.69
CA VAL A 655 28.95 -25.92 -13.33
C VAL A 655 27.44 -26.12 -13.56
N ARG A 656 26.65 -25.87 -12.52
CA ARG A 656 25.20 -25.83 -12.60
C ARG A 656 24.68 -24.46 -12.10
N ARG A 657 23.99 -23.72 -12.95
CA ARG A 657 23.33 -22.47 -12.61
C ARG A 657 21.90 -22.71 -12.13
N LEU A 658 21.44 -21.93 -11.18
CA LEU A 658 20.09 -22.02 -10.61
C LEU A 658 19.03 -21.73 -11.69
N GLY A 659 18.13 -22.70 -11.90
CA GLY A 659 17.07 -22.61 -12.93
C GLY A 659 17.44 -23.25 -14.26
N GLU A 660 18.72 -23.56 -14.51
CA GLU A 660 19.14 -24.29 -15.70
C GLU A 660 19.05 -25.79 -15.49
N LYS A 661 18.66 -26.51 -16.53
CA LYS A 661 18.61 -28.00 -16.53
C LYS A 661 19.94 -28.64 -16.89
N GLN A 662 20.75 -27.92 -17.67
CA GLN A 662 22.02 -28.42 -18.18
C GLN A 662 23.18 -28.10 -17.22
N THR A 663 24.12 -29.03 -17.12
CA THR A 663 25.40 -28.87 -16.44
C THR A 663 26.48 -28.69 -17.50
N LYS A 664 27.37 -27.74 -17.34
CA LYS A 664 28.51 -27.49 -18.22
C LYS A 664 29.80 -27.82 -17.48
N VAL A 665 30.77 -28.44 -18.19
CA VAL A 665 32.12 -28.65 -17.65
C VAL A 665 33.01 -27.51 -18.12
N GLU A 666 33.59 -26.78 -17.16
CA GLU A 666 34.43 -25.61 -17.45
C GLU A 666 35.78 -25.72 -16.72
N LYS A 667 36.81 -25.11 -17.29
CA LYS A 667 38.12 -25.05 -16.65
C LYS A 667 38.06 -24.14 -15.42
N LEU A 668 38.68 -24.56 -14.32
CA LEU A 668 38.63 -23.86 -13.05
C LEU A 668 39.03 -22.37 -13.16
N ASN A 669 40.12 -22.07 -13.86
CA ASN A 669 40.59 -20.69 -13.99
C ASN A 669 39.65 -19.81 -14.82
N GLU A 670 38.95 -20.36 -15.79
CA GLU A 670 38.01 -19.62 -16.65
C GLU A 670 36.75 -19.28 -15.87
N ILE A 671 36.17 -20.27 -15.15
CA ILE A 671 34.99 -20.00 -14.31
C ILE A 671 35.29 -19.03 -13.17
N ILE A 672 36.44 -19.10 -12.50
CA ILE A 672 36.83 -18.15 -11.47
C ILE A 672 36.88 -16.73 -12.04
N LYS A 673 37.50 -16.55 -13.22
CA LYS A 673 37.55 -15.23 -13.88
C LYS A 673 36.15 -14.71 -14.18
N GLN A 674 35.28 -15.53 -14.76
CA GLN A 674 33.90 -15.15 -15.07
C GLN A 674 33.13 -14.76 -13.82
N LEU A 675 33.17 -15.59 -12.76
CA LEU A 675 32.46 -15.32 -11.51
C LEU A 675 32.99 -14.10 -10.76
N THR A 676 34.27 -13.79 -10.91
CA THR A 676 34.85 -12.56 -10.33
C THR A 676 34.22 -11.32 -10.95
N GLU A 677 34.01 -11.31 -12.25
CA GLU A 677 33.31 -10.18 -12.91
C GLU A 677 31.81 -10.15 -12.54
N GLU A 678 31.13 -11.29 -12.53
CA GLU A 678 29.71 -11.39 -12.13
C GLU A 678 29.48 -10.97 -10.66
N ALA A 679 30.47 -11.10 -9.78
CA ALA A 679 30.37 -10.74 -8.37
C ALA A 679 30.48 -9.24 -8.10
N LYS A 680 30.90 -8.45 -9.09
CA LYS A 680 30.93 -6.98 -8.99
C LYS A 680 29.51 -6.43 -8.97
N SER A 681 29.27 -5.45 -8.11
CA SER A 681 28.00 -4.72 -8.14
C SER A 681 27.97 -3.75 -9.34
N PRO A 682 26.79 -3.30 -9.81
CA PRO A 682 26.67 -2.45 -11.00
C PRO A 682 27.51 -1.17 -10.93
N ASP A 683 27.60 -0.54 -9.75
CA ASP A 683 28.45 0.65 -9.52
C ASP A 683 29.93 0.39 -9.78
N GLN A 684 30.41 -0.84 -9.54
CA GLN A 684 31.80 -1.24 -9.77
C GLN A 684 32.09 -1.61 -11.23
N LEU A 685 31.07 -1.95 -12.02
CA LEU A 685 31.20 -2.22 -13.45
C LEU A 685 31.31 -0.96 -14.30
N ASN A 686 30.76 0.16 -13.81
CA ASN A 686 30.70 1.44 -14.52
C ASN A 686 31.89 2.37 -14.25
N ILE A 687 32.91 1.92 -13.53
CA ILE A 687 34.11 2.72 -13.19
C ILE A 687 35.21 2.57 -14.26
N ASN A 688 34.97 1.92 -15.40
CA ASN A 688 35.97 1.76 -16.48
C ASN A 688 35.80 2.81 -17.57
#